data_8fbc891ecd941ff1fcb7b046252164d9
#
_entry.id   8fbc891ecd941ff1fcb7b046252164d9
#
_cell.length_a   1.000
_cell.length_b   1.000
_cell.length_c   1.000
_cell.angle_alpha   90.00
_cell.angle_beta   90.00
_cell.angle_gamma   90.00
#
_symmetry.space_group_name_H-M   'P 1'
#
loop_
_entity.id
_entity.type
_entity.pdbx_description
1 polymer ?
#
loop_
_entity_poly.entity_id
_entity_poly.type
_entity_poly.pdbx_seq_one_letter_code
_entity_poly.pdbx_strand_id
1 'polypeptide(L)'
;MSELSLSFLFLLFISTPFKVTSQDINAERDVLLNFKQQLGNPPFLQSWNSSSSPCDWPEINCTANSVTEVHLRDKNITTPIPSTICDLKNLTFLDLAFNYIPGEFPALYNCSKLQTLDLSQNYFVGPIPDEIDRLSALVYLDVGANNFSGNIPPSIGRLPELQTLYMYQTQFNGTFPKEIGNLSNLEVLGLAYNDFIPMKVPQEFGQLTKLSFLWMTFTNLIGEIPESFNNLTNLQHLDLARNNLEGPIPSRLFSLKNLTHVYLFKNKLSGEIPKPVEALNLKEIDLSMNTLTGSIPEDFGKLQYLDFLSLFSNRLTGELPASIGLLPALRDFRVFHNNLTGIFPTEFGLHSKLEGFEVSENQFSGQLPENLCAGGVLQGVVAHTNQLSGQVPKSLGNCPTLRTFQLQNNNFSGEIPQGIWTTFNLSSLMLSNNSFSGKLPSQLAWNLSRVEISDNKFSGEIPVTVATWTNLVVFQASNNLFSGKIPKEITYLSDLTTLLLDGNDFSGELPSEMISWRSLTTLDVSNNKLSGEIPAAIGSLPNLLNLDLSENQFSGGIPPGVGNMRLTSLNLSSNQLVGRIPSQLDNLAYNNSFLNNAGLCADNSIIKLPDCSSEHRDSKRLSFRYLAIILTISILVSIAILVLSFFIVRDYRRKKRRQNLATWKLTSFQRLDFTEGNILANLTDNNLIGSGGSGKVYRIVVNRSNEYVAVKKIWNCKKLDYKLEKEFLAEVEILGSIRHSNIVKLLCCISSEDSKLLVYEYMENQSLDKWLHGNKRSSMSRMGSVLDWPTRLQIAVGAAQGLCYMHHECPTPIIHRDVKSSNILLDSEFKAKIADFGLAKMLTRHASSHTMSVVAGSFGYLAPEHAYTTKVNAKIDVYSFGVVLLELVTGREANSMDQNMSLVQWAWQHFSEDKPVVEILDPEIRESPYLEEIKMLYKVGIVCTRASPSTRPSMKEVLHVLRSCCPEDGKGAKKKVSDIDVAPLLGTATYLSTYKNSKKVSNEDDSIIYNV
;
A
#
# COMPACT_ATOMS: atom_id res chain seq x y z
N MET A 1 2.14 -93.24 27.66
CA MET A 1 2.04 -92.62 29.00
C MET A 1 3.00 -91.52 29.06
N SER A 2 2.49 -90.30 28.73
CA SER A 2 3.13 -88.95 29.00
C SER A 2 2.41 -87.86 28.24
N GLU A 3 1.08 -87.72 28.44
CA GLU A 3 0.35 -86.56 27.98
C GLU A 3 -0.75 -86.23 28.96
N LEU A 4 -0.45 -85.76 30.14
CA LEU A 4 -1.43 -85.30 31.15
C LEU A 4 -0.86 -84.42 32.24
N SER A 5 0.11 -83.60 31.97
CA SER A 5 0.64 -82.67 32.95
C SER A 5 0.89 -81.21 32.48
N LEU A 6 0.38 -80.82 31.28
CA LEU A 6 0.60 -79.40 30.79
C LEU A 6 -0.66 -78.59 30.72
N SER A 7 -1.84 -79.12 31.07
CA SER A 7 -3.13 -78.38 30.93
C SER A 7 -3.60 -77.70 32.22
N PHE A 8 -2.88 -77.81 33.35
CA PHE A 8 -3.31 -77.21 34.62
C PHE A 8 -2.48 -75.97 35.05
N LEU A 9 -1.48 -75.57 34.26
CA LEU A 9 -0.72 -74.34 34.53
C LEU A 9 -1.14 -73.15 33.64
N PHE A 10 -2.09 -73.31 32.70
CA PHE A 10 -2.58 -72.25 31.85
C PHE A 10 -3.91 -71.65 32.32
N LEU A 11 -4.52 -72.11 33.39
CA LEU A 11 -5.79 -71.67 33.94
C LEU A 11 -5.72 -70.81 35.19
N LEU A 12 -4.49 -70.40 35.65
CA LEU A 12 -4.30 -69.56 36.84
C LEU A 12 -3.77 -68.13 36.49
N PHE A 13 -3.68 -67.74 35.18
CA PHE A 13 -3.28 -66.40 34.77
C PHE A 13 -4.41 -65.55 34.13
N ILE A 14 -5.68 -66.01 34.16
CA ILE A 14 -6.80 -65.27 33.67
C ILE A 14 -7.81 -65.01 34.80
N SER A 15 -7.44 -64.20 35.77
CA SER A 15 -8.41 -63.45 36.57
C SER A 15 -7.73 -62.55 37.60
N THR A 16 -6.87 -61.62 37.11
CA THR A 16 -6.76 -60.38 37.82
C THR A 16 -7.48 -59.36 36.92
N PRO A 17 -8.63 -58.80 37.33
CA PRO A 17 -9.18 -57.67 36.65
C PRO A 17 -8.14 -56.57 36.84
N PHE A 18 -7.55 -56.10 35.72
CA PHE A 18 -6.98 -54.77 35.70
C PHE A 18 -8.07 -53.84 36.17
N LYS A 19 -8.08 -53.42 37.43
CA LYS A 19 -8.83 -52.29 37.89
C LYS A 19 -8.25 -51.11 37.15
N VAL A 20 -8.82 -50.80 35.97
CA VAL A 20 -8.82 -49.45 35.47
C VAL A 20 -9.54 -48.67 36.54
N THR A 21 -8.83 -47.95 37.39
CA THR A 21 -9.38 -46.98 38.33
C THR A 21 -9.97 -45.87 37.44
N SER A 22 -11.26 -46.03 37.07
CA SER A 22 -12.02 -44.91 36.54
C SER A 22 -12.02 -43.85 37.62
N GLN A 23 -11.53 -42.64 37.31
CA GLN A 23 -11.63 -41.52 38.22
C GLN A 23 -13.12 -41.32 38.54
N ASP A 24 -13.44 -41.06 39.81
CA ASP A 24 -14.85 -40.80 40.18
C ASP A 24 -15.29 -39.49 39.51
N ILE A 25 -16.38 -39.52 38.76
CA ILE A 25 -16.95 -38.37 38.06
C ILE A 25 -17.25 -37.19 39.02
N ASN A 26 -17.47 -37.48 40.30
CA ASN A 26 -17.65 -36.44 41.32
C ASN A 26 -16.33 -35.71 41.62
N ALA A 27 -15.21 -36.43 41.65
CA ALA A 27 -13.87 -35.83 41.81
C ALA A 27 -13.55 -34.93 40.56
N GLU A 28 -13.89 -35.37 39.36
CA GLU A 28 -13.72 -34.56 38.14
C GLU A 28 -14.63 -33.33 38.15
N ARG A 29 -15.86 -33.42 38.68
CA ARG A 29 -16.74 -32.28 38.89
C ARG A 29 -16.10 -31.25 39.82
N ASP A 30 -15.54 -31.68 40.93
CA ASP A 30 -14.90 -30.77 41.90
C ASP A 30 -13.67 -30.07 41.25
N VAL A 31 -12.88 -30.77 40.45
CA VAL A 31 -11.81 -30.16 39.62
C VAL A 31 -12.34 -29.06 38.72
N LEU A 32 -13.40 -29.33 37.96
CA LEU A 32 -13.99 -28.36 37.02
C LEU A 32 -14.64 -27.16 37.73
N LEU A 33 -15.25 -27.37 38.87
CA LEU A 33 -15.80 -26.28 39.70
C LEU A 33 -14.67 -25.41 40.28
N ASN A 34 -13.57 -26.01 40.73
CA ASN A 34 -12.35 -25.27 41.14
C ASN A 34 -11.77 -24.47 39.96
N PHE A 35 -11.63 -25.08 38.80
CA PHE A 35 -11.20 -24.41 37.57
C PHE A 35 -12.11 -23.23 37.22
N LYS A 36 -13.43 -23.40 37.25
CA LYS A 36 -14.43 -22.32 37.05
C LYS A 36 -14.24 -21.20 38.07
N GLN A 37 -13.99 -21.51 39.34
CA GLN A 37 -13.76 -20.53 40.42
C GLN A 37 -12.48 -19.72 40.14
N GLN A 38 -11.41 -20.37 39.70
CA GLN A 38 -10.14 -19.71 39.37
C GLN A 38 -10.25 -18.83 38.11
N LEU A 39 -11.17 -19.14 37.20
CA LEU A 39 -11.53 -18.25 36.07
C LEU A 39 -12.42 -17.07 36.47
N GLY A 40 -12.76 -16.91 37.78
CA GLY A 40 -13.60 -15.82 38.25
C GLY A 40 -15.11 -16.07 38.12
N ASN A 41 -15.55 -17.33 38.02
CA ASN A 41 -16.97 -17.72 37.87
C ASN A 41 -17.67 -17.03 36.66
N PRO A 42 -17.14 -17.16 35.44
CA PRO A 42 -17.68 -16.44 34.31
C PRO A 42 -19.12 -16.88 34.00
N PRO A 43 -20.00 -15.96 33.52
CA PRO A 43 -21.42 -16.24 33.30
C PRO A 43 -21.67 -17.37 32.29
N PHE A 44 -20.81 -17.60 31.34
CA PHE A 44 -20.97 -18.66 30.32
C PHE A 44 -20.83 -20.08 30.92
N LEU A 45 -20.19 -20.24 32.09
CA LEU A 45 -20.08 -21.53 32.81
C LEU A 45 -21.17 -21.70 33.89
N GLN A 46 -22.33 -21.03 33.79
CA GLN A 46 -23.44 -21.20 34.77
C GLN A 46 -23.98 -22.63 34.85
N SER A 47 -23.92 -23.38 33.72
CA SER A 47 -24.25 -24.82 33.64
C SER A 47 -23.40 -25.67 34.57
N TRP A 48 -22.15 -25.29 34.83
CA TRP A 48 -21.23 -25.99 35.73
C TRP A 48 -21.63 -25.75 37.17
N ASN A 49 -22.29 -26.72 37.80
CA ASN A 49 -22.79 -26.62 39.17
C ASN A 49 -22.63 -27.98 39.91
N SER A 50 -22.76 -27.94 41.23
CA SER A 50 -22.57 -29.16 42.06
C SER A 50 -23.72 -30.16 41.98
N SER A 51 -24.86 -29.81 41.34
CA SER A 51 -26.06 -30.65 41.33
C SER A 51 -26.21 -31.48 40.03
N SER A 52 -25.39 -31.21 39.01
CA SER A 52 -25.42 -31.94 37.73
C SER A 52 -24.09 -32.64 37.47
N SER A 53 -24.14 -33.64 36.59
CA SER A 53 -22.92 -34.34 36.11
C SER A 53 -22.12 -33.43 35.17
N PRO A 54 -20.80 -33.41 35.21
CA PRO A 54 -19.99 -32.74 34.20
C PRO A 54 -20.32 -33.13 32.77
N CYS A 55 -20.70 -34.39 32.56
CA CYS A 55 -21.04 -34.90 31.22
C CYS A 55 -22.35 -34.34 30.65
N ASP A 56 -23.12 -33.62 31.44
CA ASP A 56 -24.33 -32.90 31.00
C ASP A 56 -24.05 -31.42 30.66
N TRP A 57 -22.80 -30.95 30.86
CA TRP A 57 -22.46 -29.56 30.59
C TRP A 57 -22.08 -29.35 29.11
N PRO A 58 -22.55 -28.27 28.49
CA PRO A 58 -22.39 -28.03 27.05
C PRO A 58 -20.93 -27.96 26.58
N GLU A 59 -20.02 -27.56 27.43
CA GLU A 59 -18.60 -27.40 27.13
C GLU A 59 -17.78 -28.67 27.42
N ILE A 60 -18.39 -29.76 27.87
CA ILE A 60 -17.72 -30.97 28.34
C ILE A 60 -18.21 -32.19 27.55
N ASN A 61 -17.28 -32.97 27.02
CA ASN A 61 -17.57 -34.30 26.51
C ASN A 61 -16.91 -35.38 27.39
N CYS A 62 -17.62 -36.49 27.58
CA CYS A 62 -17.17 -37.60 28.38
C CYS A 62 -17.08 -38.90 27.56
N THR A 63 -16.08 -39.74 27.89
CA THR A 63 -15.96 -41.11 27.39
C THR A 63 -15.92 -42.06 28.58
N ALA A 64 -16.76 -43.10 28.55
CA ALA A 64 -16.85 -44.10 29.65
C ALA A 64 -17.06 -43.43 31.03
N ASN A 65 -17.89 -42.41 31.13
CA ASN A 65 -18.24 -41.68 32.36
C ASN A 65 -17.04 -40.95 32.99
N SER A 66 -16.09 -40.49 32.20
CA SER A 66 -14.96 -39.66 32.62
C SER A 66 -14.81 -38.50 31.61
N VAL A 67 -14.43 -37.31 32.07
CA VAL A 67 -14.23 -36.10 31.24
C VAL A 67 -13.00 -36.32 30.36
N THR A 68 -13.20 -36.24 29.05
CA THR A 68 -12.15 -36.40 28.04
C THR A 68 -11.93 -35.14 27.21
N GLU A 69 -12.93 -34.27 27.08
CA GLU A 69 -12.82 -33.06 26.25
C GLU A 69 -13.39 -31.84 26.97
N VAL A 70 -12.73 -30.69 26.76
CA VAL A 70 -13.14 -29.38 27.28
C VAL A 70 -13.11 -28.36 26.14
N HIS A 71 -14.30 -27.81 25.79
CA HIS A 71 -14.50 -26.90 24.68
C HIS A 71 -14.83 -25.48 25.18
N LEU A 72 -13.82 -24.62 25.22
CA LEU A 72 -13.93 -23.23 25.68
C LEU A 72 -13.63 -22.22 24.59
N ARG A 73 -13.80 -22.58 23.33
CA ARG A 73 -13.61 -21.71 22.16
C ARG A 73 -14.61 -20.57 22.17
N ASP A 74 -14.14 -19.34 21.89
CA ASP A 74 -14.97 -18.11 21.76
C ASP A 74 -15.89 -17.83 22.96
N LYS A 75 -15.33 -17.94 24.16
CA LYS A 75 -16.03 -17.73 25.45
C LYS A 75 -15.69 -16.39 26.11
N ASN A 76 -14.92 -15.51 25.44
CA ASN A 76 -14.45 -14.22 25.98
C ASN A 76 -13.68 -14.39 27.33
N ILE A 77 -12.85 -15.40 27.45
CA ILE A 77 -12.00 -15.62 28.62
C ILE A 77 -10.90 -14.57 28.64
N THR A 78 -10.73 -13.85 29.76
CA THR A 78 -9.74 -12.77 29.93
C THR A 78 -8.74 -13.03 31.06
N THR A 79 -8.76 -14.20 31.67
CA THR A 79 -7.89 -14.60 32.77
C THR A 79 -6.92 -15.69 32.33
N PRO A 80 -5.71 -15.78 32.92
CA PRO A 80 -4.80 -16.92 32.67
C PRO A 80 -5.44 -18.26 32.96
N ILE A 81 -5.02 -19.30 32.25
CA ILE A 81 -5.55 -20.66 32.41
C ILE A 81 -4.90 -21.36 33.59
N PRO A 82 -5.69 -21.78 34.59
CA PRO A 82 -5.18 -22.51 35.73
C PRO A 82 -4.73 -23.91 35.37
N SER A 83 -3.56 -24.35 35.88
CA SER A 83 -3.03 -25.71 35.69
C SER A 83 -3.87 -26.83 36.33
N THR A 84 -4.82 -26.50 37.18
CA THR A 84 -5.77 -27.43 37.81
C THR A 84 -6.60 -28.23 36.81
N ILE A 85 -6.74 -27.75 35.56
CA ILE A 85 -7.39 -28.53 34.49
C ILE A 85 -6.73 -29.87 34.23
N CYS A 86 -5.40 -30.00 34.50
CA CYS A 86 -4.64 -31.26 34.38
C CYS A 86 -4.89 -32.26 35.47
N ASP A 87 -5.72 -31.91 36.45
CA ASP A 87 -6.18 -32.93 37.45
C ASP A 87 -7.26 -33.84 36.85
N LEU A 88 -7.80 -33.50 35.68
CA LEU A 88 -8.59 -34.38 34.83
C LEU A 88 -7.66 -35.41 34.16
N LYS A 89 -7.49 -36.59 34.76
CA LYS A 89 -6.49 -37.57 34.31
C LYS A 89 -6.77 -38.24 32.95
N ASN A 90 -7.98 -38.07 32.40
CA ASN A 90 -8.37 -38.64 31.13
C ASN A 90 -8.61 -37.53 30.05
N LEU A 91 -8.19 -36.29 30.33
CA LEU A 91 -8.31 -35.18 29.40
C LEU A 91 -7.44 -35.43 28.16
N THR A 92 -8.06 -35.52 27.00
CA THR A 92 -7.44 -35.69 25.67
C THR A 92 -7.57 -34.51 24.76
N PHE A 93 -8.58 -33.63 24.98
CA PHE A 93 -8.89 -32.50 24.13
C PHE A 93 -9.12 -31.23 24.97
N LEU A 94 -8.42 -30.16 24.62
CA LEU A 94 -8.59 -28.84 25.22
C LEU A 94 -8.56 -27.77 24.13
N ASP A 95 -9.70 -27.13 23.89
CA ASP A 95 -9.85 -26.00 22.95
C ASP A 95 -10.12 -24.70 23.70
N LEU A 96 -9.17 -23.76 23.62
CA LEU A 96 -9.21 -22.42 24.23
C LEU A 96 -9.16 -21.31 23.17
N ALA A 97 -9.30 -21.66 21.89
CA ALA A 97 -9.12 -20.74 20.79
C ALA A 97 -10.13 -19.58 20.80
N PHE A 98 -9.77 -18.47 20.13
CA PHE A 98 -10.60 -17.28 19.97
C PHE A 98 -11.06 -16.67 21.31
N ASN A 99 -10.14 -16.47 22.25
CA ASN A 99 -10.39 -15.82 23.52
C ASN A 99 -9.45 -14.61 23.69
N TYR A 100 -9.40 -14.04 24.87
CA TYR A 100 -8.55 -12.91 25.25
C TYR A 100 -7.59 -13.32 26.38
N ILE A 101 -7.13 -14.57 26.39
CA ILE A 101 -6.36 -15.17 27.49
C ILE A 101 -4.96 -14.57 27.49
N PRO A 102 -4.54 -13.86 28.55
CA PRO A 102 -3.20 -13.31 28.68
C PRO A 102 -2.25 -14.30 29.39
N GLY A 103 -0.96 -13.93 29.44
CA GLY A 103 0.06 -14.62 30.18
C GLY A 103 0.96 -15.48 29.30
N GLU A 104 1.86 -16.23 29.95
CA GLU A 104 2.76 -17.15 29.29
C GLU A 104 2.06 -18.46 28.93
N PHE A 105 2.77 -19.34 28.23
CA PHE A 105 2.28 -20.68 27.92
C PHE A 105 1.78 -21.38 29.20
N PRO A 106 0.54 -21.87 29.27
CA PRO A 106 -0.04 -22.41 30.49
C PRO A 106 0.67 -23.69 30.91
N ALA A 107 0.85 -23.87 32.24
CA ALA A 107 1.57 -25.02 32.80
C ALA A 107 0.76 -26.32 32.71
N LEU A 108 0.54 -26.82 31.49
CA LEU A 108 -0.28 -28.01 31.17
C LEU A 108 0.52 -29.30 31.13
N TYR A 109 1.76 -29.32 31.60
CA TYR A 109 2.69 -30.48 31.50
C TYR A 109 2.23 -31.74 32.21
N ASN A 110 1.26 -31.64 33.12
CA ASN A 110 0.66 -32.78 33.83
C ASN A 110 -0.54 -33.39 33.12
N CYS A 111 -0.99 -32.78 32.02
CA CYS A 111 -2.02 -33.33 31.15
C CYS A 111 -1.43 -34.39 30.19
N SER A 112 -0.88 -35.50 30.73
CA SER A 112 -0.08 -36.46 29.98
C SER A 112 -0.81 -37.24 28.90
N LYS A 113 -2.16 -37.21 28.87
CA LYS A 113 -2.98 -37.84 27.83
C LYS A 113 -3.51 -36.86 26.79
N LEU A 114 -3.14 -35.59 26.92
CA LEU A 114 -3.65 -34.55 26.00
C LEU A 114 -3.17 -34.83 24.58
N GLN A 115 -4.11 -34.96 23.65
CA GLN A 115 -3.89 -35.20 22.22
C GLN A 115 -4.11 -33.96 21.39
N THR A 116 -5.05 -33.12 21.77
CA THR A 116 -5.37 -31.86 21.07
C THR A 116 -5.28 -30.70 22.03
N LEU A 117 -4.45 -29.72 21.66
CA LEU A 117 -4.32 -28.45 22.36
C LEU A 117 -4.43 -27.30 21.36
N ASP A 118 -5.53 -26.53 21.42
CA ASP A 118 -5.74 -25.32 20.64
C ASP A 118 -5.72 -24.09 21.54
N LEU A 119 -4.65 -23.28 21.45
CA LEU A 119 -4.47 -21.99 22.13
C LEU A 119 -4.56 -20.80 21.16
N SER A 120 -4.90 -21.04 19.90
CA SER A 120 -4.84 -20.03 18.84
C SER A 120 -5.75 -18.83 19.12
N GLN A 121 -5.42 -17.69 18.48
CA GLN A 121 -6.25 -16.48 18.56
C GLN A 121 -6.47 -15.97 20.00
N ASN A 122 -5.38 -15.80 20.76
CA ASN A 122 -5.36 -15.32 22.12
C ASN A 122 -4.28 -14.24 22.33
N TYR A 123 -3.96 -13.88 23.56
CA TYR A 123 -2.91 -12.93 23.93
C TYR A 123 -1.77 -13.55 24.74
N PHE A 124 -1.49 -14.81 24.53
CA PHE A 124 -0.35 -15.46 25.17
C PHE A 124 0.96 -14.79 24.73
N VAL A 125 1.93 -14.67 25.66
CA VAL A 125 3.23 -14.02 25.49
C VAL A 125 4.37 -14.91 25.92
N GLY A 126 5.62 -14.48 25.68
CA GLY A 126 6.81 -15.21 26.12
C GLY A 126 7.18 -16.39 25.22
N PRO A 127 8.17 -17.19 25.61
CA PRO A 127 8.62 -18.32 24.80
C PRO A 127 7.72 -19.55 24.96
N ILE A 128 7.76 -20.45 23.98
CA ILE A 128 7.30 -21.83 24.17
C ILE A 128 8.32 -22.53 25.11
N PRO A 129 7.85 -23.20 26.18
CA PRO A 129 8.76 -23.79 27.15
C PRO A 129 9.45 -25.05 26.63
N ASP A 130 10.66 -25.31 27.12
CA ASP A 130 11.43 -26.50 26.78
C ASP A 130 10.75 -27.80 27.24
N GLU A 131 9.89 -27.74 28.26
CA GLU A 131 9.12 -28.85 28.80
C GLU A 131 7.93 -29.29 27.96
N ILE A 132 7.74 -28.70 26.79
CA ILE A 132 6.62 -29.02 25.87
C ILE A 132 6.59 -30.52 25.50
N ASP A 133 7.75 -31.20 25.45
CA ASP A 133 7.89 -32.63 25.19
C ASP A 133 7.25 -33.54 26.23
N ARG A 134 6.89 -33.01 27.42
CA ARG A 134 6.13 -33.76 28.42
C ARG A 134 4.70 -34.08 27.99
N LEU A 135 4.17 -33.32 27.01
CA LEU A 135 2.90 -33.62 26.36
C LEU A 135 3.05 -34.69 25.27
N SER A 136 3.65 -35.83 25.61
CA SER A 136 4.08 -36.85 24.66
C SER A 136 2.96 -37.54 23.86
N ALA A 137 1.69 -37.39 24.27
CA ALA A 137 0.51 -37.90 23.54
C ALA A 137 -0.05 -36.89 22.51
N LEU A 138 0.57 -35.72 22.40
CA LEU A 138 0.02 -34.62 21.57
C LEU A 138 0.07 -34.97 20.09
N VAL A 139 -1.09 -34.86 19.44
CA VAL A 139 -1.33 -35.06 18.00
C VAL A 139 -1.51 -33.73 17.28
N TYR A 140 -2.20 -32.78 17.92
CA TYR A 140 -2.52 -31.48 17.38
C TYR A 140 -2.09 -30.38 18.37
N LEU A 141 -1.27 -29.45 17.89
CA LEU A 141 -0.88 -28.24 18.60
C LEU A 141 -1.07 -27.01 17.72
N ASP A 142 -1.93 -26.09 18.14
CA ASP A 142 -2.07 -24.77 17.53
C ASP A 142 -1.85 -23.67 18.59
N VAL A 143 -0.80 -22.88 18.39
CA VAL A 143 -0.49 -21.68 19.18
C VAL A 143 -0.51 -20.40 18.32
N GLY A 144 -1.03 -20.50 17.10
CA GLY A 144 -1.07 -19.42 16.10
C GLY A 144 -1.85 -18.21 16.56
N ALA A 145 -1.57 -17.07 15.91
CA ALA A 145 -2.22 -15.78 16.17
C ALA A 145 -2.23 -15.38 17.66
N ASN A 146 -1.05 -15.43 18.27
CA ASN A 146 -0.75 -15.02 19.63
C ASN A 146 0.44 -14.05 19.65
N ASN A 147 0.96 -13.74 20.82
CA ASN A 147 2.15 -12.90 21.01
C ASN A 147 3.35 -13.71 21.57
N PHE A 148 3.42 -15.02 21.31
CA PHE A 148 4.58 -15.81 21.67
C PHE A 148 5.84 -15.29 20.97
N SER A 149 6.99 -15.33 21.63
CA SER A 149 8.25 -14.72 21.16
C SER A 149 9.47 -15.59 21.41
N GLY A 150 10.63 -15.17 20.93
CA GLY A 150 11.88 -15.89 21.10
C GLY A 150 12.07 -17.03 20.10
N ASN A 151 12.78 -18.08 20.52
CA ASN A 151 13.03 -19.28 19.71
C ASN A 151 11.91 -20.31 19.87
N ILE A 152 11.67 -21.11 18.83
CA ILE A 152 10.95 -22.38 18.99
C ILE A 152 11.93 -23.39 19.59
N PRO A 153 11.59 -24.04 20.74
CA PRO A 153 12.54 -24.93 21.44
C PRO A 153 12.76 -26.23 20.66
N PRO A 154 14.01 -26.80 20.70
CA PRO A 154 14.30 -28.08 20.05
C PRO A 154 13.50 -29.27 20.64
N SER A 155 12.97 -29.14 21.84
CA SER A 155 12.10 -30.13 22.48
C SER A 155 10.82 -30.40 21.71
N ILE A 156 10.35 -29.44 20.86
CA ILE A 156 9.19 -29.66 20.00
C ILE A 156 9.39 -30.89 19.09
N GLY A 157 10.62 -31.13 18.62
CA GLY A 157 10.99 -32.28 17.79
C GLY A 157 10.98 -33.63 18.50
N ARG A 158 10.67 -33.71 19.83
CA ARG A 158 10.55 -34.89 20.62
C ARG A 158 9.10 -35.34 20.91
N LEU A 159 8.11 -34.71 20.22
CA LEU A 159 6.69 -35.08 20.32
C LEU A 159 6.37 -36.20 19.31
N PRO A 160 6.31 -37.49 19.73
CA PRO A 160 6.37 -38.62 18.80
C PRO A 160 5.07 -38.80 17.98
N GLU A 161 3.93 -38.34 18.53
CA GLU A 161 2.61 -38.53 17.92
C GLU A 161 2.12 -37.29 17.15
N LEU A 162 2.90 -36.19 17.14
CA LEU A 162 2.47 -34.92 16.58
C LEU A 162 2.25 -35.02 15.07
N GLN A 163 1.01 -34.70 14.63
CA GLN A 163 0.58 -34.67 13.23
C GLN A 163 0.36 -33.25 12.71
N THR A 164 -0.11 -32.34 13.57
CA THR A 164 -0.35 -30.93 13.19
C THR A 164 0.36 -29.99 14.16
N LEU A 165 1.15 -29.08 13.58
CA LEU A 165 1.84 -28.01 14.30
C LEU A 165 1.58 -26.67 13.63
N TYR A 166 0.80 -25.83 14.29
CA TYR A 166 0.56 -24.44 13.89
C TYR A 166 1.17 -23.45 14.88
N MET A 167 2.06 -22.61 14.38
CA MET A 167 2.75 -21.52 15.10
C MET A 167 2.78 -20.25 14.24
N TYR A 168 1.75 -20.02 13.42
CA TYR A 168 1.67 -18.89 12.49
C TYR A 168 1.27 -17.59 13.20
N GLN A 169 1.65 -16.46 12.60
CA GLN A 169 1.21 -15.12 13.01
C GLN A 169 1.40 -14.88 14.53
N THR A 170 2.59 -15.17 15.01
CA THR A 170 3.04 -14.87 16.37
C THR A 170 4.16 -13.81 16.33
N GLN A 171 4.89 -13.63 17.41
CA GLN A 171 6.03 -12.72 17.47
C GLN A 171 7.35 -13.49 17.64
N PHE A 172 7.44 -14.72 17.13
CA PHE A 172 8.71 -15.44 17.13
C PHE A 172 9.75 -14.66 16.33
N ASN A 173 10.80 -14.22 17.01
CA ASN A 173 11.88 -13.38 16.47
C ASN A 173 13.27 -14.04 16.62
N GLY A 174 13.31 -15.29 17.03
CA GLY A 174 14.53 -16.10 17.14
C GLY A 174 14.66 -17.08 15.96
N THR A 175 14.93 -18.35 16.30
CA THR A 175 15.09 -19.44 15.32
C THR A 175 14.02 -20.51 15.50
N PHE A 176 13.73 -21.25 14.43
CA PHE A 176 13.04 -22.54 14.53
C PHE A 176 14.06 -23.69 14.40
N PRO A 177 13.88 -24.79 15.16
CA PRO A 177 14.88 -25.83 15.25
C PRO A 177 14.79 -26.83 14.10
N LYS A 178 15.93 -27.37 13.66
CA LYS A 178 16.01 -28.46 12.70
C LYS A 178 15.36 -29.75 13.19
N GLU A 179 15.28 -29.91 14.50
CA GLU A 179 14.67 -31.04 15.21
C GLU A 179 13.19 -31.25 14.88
N ILE A 180 12.49 -30.21 14.33
CA ILE A 180 11.16 -30.39 13.75
C ILE A 180 11.16 -31.50 12.68
N GLY A 181 12.28 -31.67 11.94
CA GLY A 181 12.47 -32.77 10.98
C GLY A 181 12.41 -34.19 11.60
N ASN A 182 12.47 -34.34 12.90
CA ASN A 182 12.36 -35.65 13.60
C ASN A 182 10.90 -36.10 13.79
N LEU A 183 9.92 -35.21 13.56
CA LEU A 183 8.48 -35.48 13.75
C LEU A 183 7.92 -36.36 12.61
N SER A 184 8.25 -37.66 12.64
CA SER A 184 7.93 -38.59 11.54
C SER A 184 6.45 -38.77 11.24
N ASN A 185 5.55 -38.35 12.15
CA ASN A 185 4.10 -38.38 12.00
C ASN A 185 3.54 -37.04 11.50
N LEU A 186 4.35 -36.00 11.36
CA LEU A 186 3.88 -34.67 11.02
C LEU A 186 3.29 -34.61 9.60
N GLU A 187 2.04 -34.18 9.50
CA GLU A 187 1.28 -34.00 8.27
C GLU A 187 1.12 -32.52 7.92
N VAL A 188 1.06 -31.64 8.91
CA VAL A 188 0.82 -30.21 8.74
C VAL A 188 1.84 -29.40 9.56
N LEU A 189 2.56 -28.48 8.88
CA LEU A 189 3.48 -27.53 9.50
C LEU A 189 3.16 -26.11 9.02
N GLY A 190 2.73 -25.24 9.94
CA GLY A 190 2.44 -23.83 9.69
C GLY A 190 3.27 -22.91 10.59
N LEU A 191 4.29 -22.24 10.02
CA LEU A 191 5.16 -21.26 10.70
C LEU A 191 5.03 -19.86 10.14
N ALA A 192 4.08 -19.62 9.23
CA ALA A 192 3.96 -18.39 8.45
C ALA A 192 3.76 -17.12 9.31
N TYR A 193 4.13 -15.97 8.74
CA TYR A 193 3.96 -14.64 9.35
C TYR A 193 4.64 -14.49 10.72
N ASN A 194 5.88 -14.94 10.82
CA ASN A 194 6.75 -14.72 11.96
C ASN A 194 8.02 -13.98 11.53
N ASP A 195 8.56 -13.15 12.39
CA ASP A 195 9.77 -12.35 12.13
C ASP A 195 11.05 -13.03 12.62
N PHE A 196 11.23 -14.31 12.24
CA PHE A 196 12.44 -15.06 12.58
C PHE A 196 13.69 -14.33 12.10
N ILE A 197 14.83 -14.55 12.75
CA ILE A 197 16.10 -14.09 12.20
C ILE A 197 16.34 -14.77 10.84
N PRO A 198 17.02 -14.09 9.89
CA PRO A 198 17.30 -14.66 8.58
C PRO A 198 18.03 -16.01 8.68
N MET A 199 17.41 -17.08 8.24
CA MET A 199 17.94 -18.44 8.34
C MET A 199 17.56 -19.30 7.13
N LYS A 200 18.34 -20.36 6.91
CA LYS A 200 18.06 -21.34 5.85
C LYS A 200 16.98 -22.32 6.28
N VAL A 201 16.23 -22.83 5.32
CA VAL A 201 15.35 -23.98 5.55
C VAL A 201 16.19 -25.20 5.93
N PRO A 202 15.91 -25.89 7.07
CA PRO A 202 16.67 -27.09 7.46
C PRO A 202 16.50 -28.23 6.45
N GLN A 203 17.59 -28.90 6.10
CA GLN A 203 17.55 -30.08 5.23
C GLN A 203 16.75 -31.24 5.86
N GLU A 204 16.73 -31.28 7.17
CA GLU A 204 16.03 -32.28 8.00
C GLU A 204 14.50 -32.25 7.74
N PHE A 205 13.95 -31.14 7.30
CA PHE A 205 12.52 -31.06 6.93
C PHE A 205 12.16 -32.00 5.78
N GLY A 206 13.13 -32.35 4.92
CA GLY A 206 12.95 -33.38 3.88
C GLY A 206 12.77 -34.82 4.42
N GLN A 207 12.89 -35.05 5.75
CA GLN A 207 12.60 -36.33 6.39
C GLN A 207 11.12 -36.50 6.75
N LEU A 208 10.34 -35.44 6.70
CA LEU A 208 8.90 -35.42 7.04
C LEU A 208 8.07 -36.05 5.91
N THR A 209 8.21 -37.35 5.69
CA THR A 209 7.62 -38.05 4.53
C THR A 209 6.07 -38.10 4.54
N LYS A 210 5.43 -37.87 5.69
CA LYS A 210 3.98 -37.76 5.83
C LYS A 210 3.46 -36.34 5.60
N LEU A 211 4.36 -35.33 5.54
CA LEU A 211 3.97 -33.94 5.41
C LEU A 211 3.16 -33.70 4.14
N SER A 212 1.94 -33.20 4.29
CA SER A 212 1.01 -32.85 3.23
C SER A 212 0.88 -31.34 3.04
N PHE A 213 1.10 -30.57 4.10
CA PHE A 213 0.93 -29.13 4.13
C PHE A 213 2.12 -28.44 4.79
N LEU A 214 2.82 -27.58 4.04
CA LEU A 214 3.95 -26.76 4.54
C LEU A 214 3.67 -25.28 4.23
N TRP A 215 3.56 -24.46 5.29
CA TRP A 215 3.26 -23.05 5.19
C TRP A 215 4.26 -22.21 5.98
N MET A 216 5.17 -21.56 5.25
CA MET A 216 6.25 -20.72 5.77
C MET A 216 6.35 -19.39 5.04
N THR A 217 5.21 -18.84 4.64
CA THR A 217 5.12 -17.50 4.03
C THR A 217 5.58 -16.42 5.02
N PHE A 218 6.43 -15.49 4.56
CA PHE A 218 6.86 -14.33 5.35
C PHE A 218 7.52 -14.76 6.69
N THR A 219 8.61 -15.52 6.59
CA THR A 219 9.39 -16.06 7.74
C THR A 219 10.87 -15.72 7.68
N ASN A 220 11.28 -14.74 6.84
CA ASN A 220 12.67 -14.33 6.65
C ASN A 220 13.63 -15.42 6.18
N LEU A 221 13.14 -16.45 5.47
CA LEU A 221 13.98 -17.51 4.90
C LEU A 221 14.97 -16.94 3.90
N ILE A 222 16.21 -17.42 3.95
CA ILE A 222 17.31 -17.10 3.03
C ILE A 222 17.93 -18.37 2.45
N GLY A 223 18.78 -18.22 1.41
CA GLY A 223 19.46 -19.32 0.76
C GLY A 223 18.54 -20.16 -0.12
N GLU A 224 18.94 -21.38 -0.42
CA GLU A 224 18.25 -22.25 -1.36
C GLU A 224 17.15 -23.09 -0.69
N ILE A 225 16.13 -23.47 -1.45
CA ILE A 225 15.17 -24.50 -1.04
C ILE A 225 15.92 -25.83 -1.06
N PRO A 226 15.92 -26.62 0.05
CA PRO A 226 16.68 -27.86 0.10
C PRO A 226 16.25 -28.88 -0.93
N GLU A 227 17.20 -29.52 -1.64
CA GLU A 227 16.92 -30.62 -2.55
C GLU A 227 16.25 -31.82 -1.84
N SER A 228 16.40 -31.95 -0.51
CA SER A 228 15.72 -32.95 0.30
C SER A 228 14.18 -32.85 0.25
N PHE A 229 13.63 -31.69 -0.16
CA PHE A 229 12.17 -31.53 -0.35
C PHE A 229 11.63 -32.47 -1.43
N ASN A 230 12.47 -32.94 -2.35
CA ASN A 230 12.11 -33.97 -3.34
C ASN A 230 11.66 -35.30 -2.69
N ASN A 231 11.92 -35.52 -1.37
CA ASN A 231 11.49 -36.70 -0.63
C ASN A 231 10.09 -36.56 0.00
N LEU A 232 9.49 -35.39 -0.02
CA LEU A 232 8.18 -35.09 0.57
C LEU A 232 7.04 -35.64 -0.32
N THR A 233 6.98 -36.96 -0.50
CA THR A 233 6.09 -37.62 -1.49
C THR A 233 4.61 -37.42 -1.22
N ASN A 234 4.19 -37.08 0.02
CA ASN A 234 2.82 -36.80 0.41
C ASN A 234 2.45 -35.32 0.31
N LEU A 235 3.39 -34.44 -0.02
CA LEU A 235 3.17 -33.00 -0.06
C LEU A 235 2.10 -32.62 -1.08
N GLN A 236 1.08 -31.90 -0.62
CA GLN A 236 -0.03 -31.37 -1.40
C GLN A 236 0.03 -29.85 -1.53
N HIS A 237 0.44 -29.15 -0.47
CA HIS A 237 0.49 -27.72 -0.40
C HIS A 237 1.87 -27.26 0.07
N LEU A 238 2.54 -26.48 -0.77
CA LEU A 238 3.82 -25.84 -0.48
C LEU A 238 3.70 -24.33 -0.61
N ASP A 239 3.85 -23.62 0.50
CA ASP A 239 3.88 -22.16 0.49
C ASP A 239 5.10 -21.61 1.23
N LEU A 240 6.07 -21.12 0.45
CA LEU A 240 7.29 -20.44 0.88
C LEU A 240 7.34 -18.99 0.36
N ALA A 241 6.19 -18.41 0.02
CA ALA A 241 6.11 -17.09 -0.59
C ALA A 241 6.64 -15.97 0.33
N ARG A 242 6.97 -14.82 -0.28
CA ARG A 242 7.37 -13.60 0.47
C ARG A 242 8.54 -13.82 1.42
N ASN A 243 9.57 -14.50 0.95
CA ASN A 243 10.82 -14.71 1.66
C ASN A 243 12.01 -14.11 0.86
N ASN A 244 13.24 -14.44 1.24
CA ASN A 244 14.46 -14.04 0.56
C ASN A 244 15.21 -15.25 -0.01
N LEU A 245 14.48 -16.32 -0.37
CA LEU A 245 15.04 -17.54 -0.95
C LEU A 245 15.69 -17.24 -2.29
N GLU A 246 16.83 -17.88 -2.55
CA GLU A 246 17.64 -17.72 -3.78
C GLU A 246 18.00 -19.08 -4.36
N GLY A 247 18.71 -19.09 -5.50
CA GLY A 247 19.06 -20.36 -6.17
C GLY A 247 17.89 -20.96 -6.95
N PRO A 248 18.07 -22.18 -7.47
CA PRO A 248 17.07 -22.85 -8.30
C PRO A 248 15.95 -23.46 -7.45
N ILE A 249 14.79 -23.67 -8.09
CA ILE A 249 13.73 -24.53 -7.53
C ILE A 249 14.25 -25.97 -7.55
N PRO A 250 14.05 -26.79 -6.47
CA PRO A 250 14.50 -28.17 -6.41
C PRO A 250 14.10 -28.99 -7.65
N SER A 251 15.04 -29.72 -8.21
CA SER A 251 14.96 -30.32 -9.55
C SER A 251 13.78 -31.27 -9.77
N ARG A 252 13.26 -31.90 -8.71
CA ARG A 252 12.13 -32.83 -8.76
C ARG A 252 10.89 -32.36 -8.02
N LEU A 253 10.81 -31.08 -7.63
CA LEU A 253 9.65 -30.58 -6.91
C LEU A 253 8.35 -30.84 -7.67
N PHE A 254 8.32 -30.54 -8.96
CA PHE A 254 7.16 -30.79 -9.80
C PHE A 254 6.94 -32.26 -10.20
N SER A 255 7.80 -33.17 -9.75
CA SER A 255 7.57 -34.64 -9.87
C SER A 255 6.82 -35.23 -8.65
N LEU A 256 6.52 -34.42 -7.63
CA LEU A 256 5.75 -34.85 -6.44
C LEU A 256 4.26 -35.00 -6.82
N LYS A 257 3.79 -36.25 -7.02
CA LYS A 257 2.49 -36.58 -7.63
C LYS A 257 1.27 -36.10 -6.85
N ASN A 258 1.40 -35.89 -5.54
CA ASN A 258 0.32 -35.42 -4.68
C ASN A 258 0.20 -33.90 -4.62
N LEU A 259 1.14 -33.16 -5.22
CA LEU A 259 1.20 -31.70 -5.15
C LEU A 259 -0.01 -31.07 -5.86
N THR A 260 -0.68 -30.15 -5.18
CA THR A 260 -1.89 -29.45 -5.65
C THR A 260 -1.70 -27.93 -5.68
N HIS A 261 -0.92 -27.36 -4.77
CA HIS A 261 -0.69 -25.93 -4.66
C HIS A 261 0.80 -25.64 -4.44
N VAL A 262 1.36 -24.72 -5.21
CA VAL A 262 2.75 -24.27 -5.09
C VAL A 262 2.81 -22.75 -5.11
N TYR A 263 3.21 -22.14 -3.98
CA TYR A 263 3.37 -20.71 -3.83
C TYR A 263 4.82 -20.38 -3.43
N LEU A 264 5.59 -19.91 -4.41
CA LEU A 264 6.99 -19.48 -4.26
C LEU A 264 7.18 -18.01 -4.63
N PHE A 265 6.08 -17.27 -4.77
CA PHE A 265 6.10 -15.89 -5.25
C PHE A 265 6.83 -14.94 -4.30
N LYS A 266 7.38 -13.87 -4.88
CA LYS A 266 8.09 -12.81 -4.15
C LYS A 266 9.27 -13.36 -3.34
N ASN A 267 10.21 -13.96 -4.07
CA ASN A 267 11.51 -14.44 -3.61
C ASN A 267 12.62 -13.94 -4.57
N LYS A 268 13.81 -14.53 -4.51
CA LYS A 268 14.93 -14.28 -5.41
C LYS A 268 15.33 -15.55 -6.18
N LEU A 269 14.39 -16.48 -6.36
CA LEU A 269 14.64 -17.76 -7.04
C LEU A 269 15.07 -17.52 -8.48
N SER A 270 15.96 -18.34 -8.97
CA SER A 270 16.62 -18.22 -10.28
C SER A 270 16.67 -19.57 -11.01
N GLY A 271 17.25 -19.58 -12.20
CA GLY A 271 17.28 -20.79 -13.04
C GLY A 271 15.96 -21.05 -13.76
N GLU A 272 15.80 -22.22 -14.33
CA GLU A 272 14.61 -22.61 -15.08
C GLU A 272 13.54 -23.25 -14.18
N ILE A 273 12.29 -23.25 -14.62
CA ILE A 273 11.23 -24.03 -14.00
C ILE A 273 11.54 -25.51 -14.21
N PRO A 274 11.61 -26.35 -13.15
CA PRO A 274 12.06 -27.74 -13.26
C PRO A 274 11.17 -28.61 -14.19
N LYS A 275 11.82 -29.54 -14.89
CA LYS A 275 11.22 -30.55 -15.76
C LYS A 275 11.76 -31.94 -15.36
N PRO A 276 10.97 -33.02 -15.49
CA PRO A 276 9.58 -33.11 -15.95
C PRO A 276 8.56 -32.69 -14.86
N VAL A 277 7.34 -32.31 -15.29
CA VAL A 277 6.20 -32.05 -14.41
C VAL A 277 5.31 -33.28 -14.38
N GLU A 278 5.37 -34.04 -13.27
CA GLU A 278 4.54 -35.26 -13.03
C GLU A 278 3.44 -35.02 -12.00
N ALA A 279 3.37 -33.83 -11.40
CA ALA A 279 2.38 -33.43 -10.43
C ALA A 279 1.05 -33.06 -11.13
N LEU A 280 0.38 -34.03 -11.70
CA LEU A 280 -0.80 -33.82 -12.55
C LEU A 280 -2.04 -33.34 -11.78
N ASN A 281 -2.00 -33.34 -10.45
CA ASN A 281 -3.06 -32.82 -9.57
C ASN A 281 -2.93 -31.33 -9.24
N LEU A 282 -1.93 -30.63 -9.78
CA LEU A 282 -1.72 -29.20 -9.56
C LEU A 282 -2.93 -28.38 -9.99
N LYS A 283 -3.39 -27.54 -9.07
CA LYS A 283 -4.50 -26.60 -9.23
C LYS A 283 -4.02 -25.16 -9.31
N GLU A 284 -3.05 -24.82 -8.47
CA GLU A 284 -2.53 -23.45 -8.37
C GLU A 284 -1.00 -23.42 -8.37
N ILE A 285 -0.44 -22.60 -9.23
CA ILE A 285 0.99 -22.35 -9.34
C ILE A 285 1.22 -20.85 -9.31
N ASP A 286 1.90 -20.33 -8.27
CA ASP A 286 2.40 -18.95 -8.25
C ASP A 286 3.90 -18.91 -8.01
N LEU A 287 4.64 -18.62 -9.10
CA LEU A 287 6.09 -18.41 -9.10
C LEU A 287 6.44 -16.94 -9.38
N SER A 288 5.48 -16.04 -9.32
CA SER A 288 5.66 -14.63 -9.69
C SER A 288 6.67 -13.89 -8.82
N MET A 289 7.16 -12.74 -9.32
CA MET A 289 8.08 -11.87 -8.59
C MET A 289 9.35 -12.59 -8.13
N ASN A 290 10.02 -13.26 -9.08
CA ASN A 290 11.29 -13.94 -8.91
C ASN A 290 12.28 -13.51 -10.02
N THR A 291 13.34 -14.26 -10.23
CA THR A 291 14.31 -14.03 -11.32
C THR A 291 14.46 -15.27 -12.22
N LEU A 292 13.41 -16.06 -12.34
CA LEU A 292 13.35 -17.29 -13.12
C LEU A 292 13.58 -17.01 -14.60
N THR A 293 14.27 -17.94 -15.28
CA THR A 293 14.68 -17.85 -16.69
C THR A 293 14.20 -19.07 -17.47
N GLY A 294 14.53 -19.13 -18.76
CA GLY A 294 14.13 -20.23 -19.64
C GLY A 294 12.66 -20.14 -20.05
N SER A 295 12.12 -21.22 -20.60
CA SER A 295 10.76 -21.30 -21.14
C SER A 295 9.77 -21.91 -20.15
N ILE A 296 8.51 -21.58 -20.30
CA ILE A 296 7.42 -22.28 -19.61
C ILE A 296 7.42 -23.75 -20.04
N PRO A 297 7.40 -24.72 -19.11
CA PRO A 297 7.42 -26.15 -19.45
C PRO A 297 6.23 -26.56 -20.30
N GLU A 298 6.47 -27.32 -21.38
CA GLU A 298 5.42 -27.92 -22.21
C GLU A 298 4.49 -28.83 -21.38
N ASP A 299 5.03 -29.47 -20.35
CA ASP A 299 4.30 -30.33 -19.43
C ASP A 299 3.17 -29.63 -18.68
N PHE A 300 3.19 -28.27 -18.56
CA PHE A 300 2.08 -27.53 -17.93
C PHE A 300 0.75 -27.75 -18.65
N GLY A 301 0.78 -27.99 -19.97
CA GLY A 301 -0.41 -28.36 -20.74
C GLY A 301 -1.04 -29.71 -20.36
N LYS A 302 -0.39 -30.52 -19.53
CA LYS A 302 -0.94 -31.77 -19.00
C LYS A 302 -1.75 -31.60 -17.71
N LEU A 303 -1.70 -30.42 -17.10
CA LEU A 303 -2.28 -30.12 -15.79
C LEU A 303 -3.78 -29.82 -15.87
N GLN A 304 -4.58 -30.86 -16.04
CA GLN A 304 -6.03 -30.75 -16.29
C GLN A 304 -6.84 -30.06 -15.19
N TYR A 305 -6.30 -29.97 -13.99
CA TYR A 305 -6.92 -29.32 -12.83
C TYR A 305 -6.38 -27.92 -12.56
N LEU A 306 -5.44 -27.43 -13.39
CA LEU A 306 -4.82 -26.12 -13.21
C LEU A 306 -5.84 -25.00 -13.39
N ASP A 307 -6.19 -24.34 -12.30
CA ASP A 307 -7.14 -23.24 -12.21
C ASP A 307 -6.42 -21.87 -12.28
N PHE A 308 -5.29 -21.75 -11.56
CA PHE A 308 -4.53 -20.52 -11.42
C PHE A 308 -3.06 -20.71 -11.81
N LEU A 309 -2.60 -19.93 -12.80
CA LEU A 309 -1.19 -19.90 -13.21
C LEU A 309 -0.65 -18.47 -13.19
N SER A 310 0.27 -18.19 -12.29
CA SER A 310 0.89 -16.89 -12.08
C SER A 310 2.41 -16.99 -12.16
N LEU A 311 2.99 -16.38 -13.22
CA LEU A 311 4.43 -16.38 -13.52
C LEU A 311 4.95 -14.94 -13.72
N PHE A 312 4.17 -13.91 -13.41
CA PHE A 312 4.50 -12.52 -13.72
C PHE A 312 5.76 -12.02 -13.00
N SER A 313 6.37 -10.98 -13.52
CA SER A 313 7.60 -10.37 -12.97
C SER A 313 8.72 -11.40 -12.77
N ASN A 314 9.13 -12.02 -13.86
CA ASN A 314 10.27 -12.91 -13.97
C ASN A 314 11.14 -12.53 -15.19
N ARG A 315 12.04 -13.42 -15.63
CA ARG A 315 12.86 -13.26 -16.83
C ARG A 315 12.62 -14.41 -17.82
N LEU A 316 11.39 -14.94 -17.84
CA LEU A 316 11.01 -16.06 -18.72
C LEU A 316 11.07 -15.64 -20.18
N THR A 317 11.46 -16.58 -21.05
CA THR A 317 11.66 -16.39 -22.48
C THR A 317 10.98 -17.49 -23.29
N GLY A 318 10.98 -17.36 -24.61
CA GLY A 318 10.36 -18.35 -25.50
C GLY A 318 8.88 -18.16 -25.67
N GLU A 319 8.23 -19.10 -26.34
CA GLU A 319 6.80 -19.05 -26.66
C GLU A 319 5.96 -19.77 -25.61
N LEU A 320 4.66 -19.46 -25.58
CA LEU A 320 3.70 -20.21 -24.76
C LEU A 320 3.48 -21.61 -25.36
N PRO A 321 3.54 -22.68 -24.55
CA PRO A 321 3.14 -24.01 -25.00
C PRO A 321 1.72 -24.02 -25.53
N ALA A 322 1.50 -24.53 -26.75
CA ALA A 322 0.17 -24.57 -27.36
C ALA A 322 -0.85 -25.35 -26.50
N SER A 323 -0.37 -26.34 -25.77
CA SER A 323 -1.14 -27.18 -24.85
C SER A 323 -1.78 -26.42 -23.69
N ILE A 324 -1.25 -25.26 -23.28
CA ILE A 324 -1.84 -24.42 -22.22
C ILE A 324 -3.23 -23.90 -22.65
N GLY A 325 -3.41 -23.60 -23.94
CA GLY A 325 -4.70 -23.17 -24.49
C GLY A 325 -5.82 -24.23 -24.40
N LEU A 326 -5.46 -25.49 -24.16
CA LEU A 326 -6.39 -26.64 -24.05
C LEU A 326 -6.81 -26.96 -22.61
N LEU A 327 -6.28 -26.25 -21.61
CA LEU A 327 -6.55 -26.55 -20.20
C LEU A 327 -8.01 -26.25 -19.83
N PRO A 328 -8.78 -27.24 -19.35
CA PRO A 328 -10.22 -27.07 -19.14
C PRO A 328 -10.57 -26.34 -17.83
N ALA A 329 -9.67 -26.36 -16.85
CA ALA A 329 -9.91 -25.75 -15.54
C ALA A 329 -9.39 -24.31 -15.42
N LEU A 330 -8.55 -23.85 -16.37
CA LEU A 330 -7.81 -22.59 -16.26
C LEU A 330 -8.75 -21.38 -16.18
N ARG A 331 -8.73 -20.67 -15.04
CA ARG A 331 -9.54 -19.48 -14.79
C ARG A 331 -8.71 -18.20 -14.79
N ASP A 332 -7.48 -18.26 -14.29
CA ASP A 332 -6.64 -17.08 -14.15
C ASP A 332 -5.24 -17.33 -14.71
N PHE A 333 -4.85 -16.55 -15.73
CA PHE A 333 -3.59 -16.69 -16.43
C PHE A 333 -2.82 -15.37 -16.39
N ARG A 334 -1.67 -15.34 -15.66
CA ARG A 334 -0.88 -14.15 -15.41
C ARG A 334 0.60 -14.38 -15.74
N VAL A 335 1.05 -13.84 -16.86
CA VAL A 335 2.47 -13.97 -17.29
C VAL A 335 3.10 -12.62 -17.63
N PHE A 336 2.49 -11.52 -17.21
CA PHE A 336 2.96 -10.17 -17.51
C PHE A 336 4.34 -9.88 -16.92
N HIS A 337 5.03 -8.87 -17.50
CA HIS A 337 6.36 -8.43 -17.09
C HIS A 337 7.39 -9.58 -17.16
N ASN A 338 7.60 -10.12 -18.37
CA ASN A 338 8.57 -11.14 -18.73
C ASN A 338 9.20 -10.83 -20.10
N ASN A 339 9.96 -11.77 -20.67
CA ASN A 339 10.54 -11.68 -22.02
C ASN A 339 9.92 -12.73 -22.97
N LEU A 340 8.66 -13.10 -22.76
CA LEU A 340 7.95 -14.10 -23.56
C LEU A 340 7.67 -13.57 -24.97
N THR A 341 7.70 -14.46 -25.96
CA THR A 341 7.59 -14.16 -27.39
C THR A 341 6.54 -15.07 -28.07
N GLY A 342 6.38 -14.94 -29.37
CA GLY A 342 5.51 -15.79 -30.17
C GLY A 342 4.06 -15.31 -30.21
N ILE A 343 3.15 -16.19 -30.63
CA ILE A 343 1.73 -15.92 -30.76
C ILE A 343 0.93 -16.72 -29.73
N PHE A 344 -0.27 -16.29 -29.42
CA PHE A 344 -1.16 -17.03 -28.53
C PHE A 344 -1.75 -18.26 -29.20
N PRO A 345 -1.89 -19.39 -28.47
CA PRO A 345 -2.65 -20.53 -28.96
C PRO A 345 -4.09 -20.15 -29.34
N THR A 346 -4.56 -20.59 -30.49
CA THR A 346 -5.91 -20.27 -31.03
C THR A 346 -7.05 -20.78 -30.16
N GLU A 347 -6.81 -21.88 -29.44
CA GLU A 347 -7.77 -22.54 -28.55
C GLU A 347 -7.91 -21.86 -27.18
N PHE A 348 -7.09 -20.83 -26.90
CA PHE A 348 -7.05 -20.19 -25.59
C PHE A 348 -8.41 -19.61 -25.20
N GLY A 349 -8.96 -20.04 -24.06
CA GLY A 349 -10.28 -19.66 -23.54
C GLY A 349 -11.45 -20.46 -24.09
N LEU A 350 -11.25 -21.31 -25.14
CA LEU A 350 -12.32 -22.12 -25.73
C LEU A 350 -12.82 -23.23 -24.79
N HIS A 351 -11.90 -23.86 -24.07
CA HIS A 351 -12.17 -25.05 -23.24
C HIS A 351 -12.35 -24.75 -21.76
N SER A 352 -12.06 -23.50 -21.33
CA SER A 352 -12.03 -23.08 -19.93
C SER A 352 -13.00 -21.94 -19.63
N LYS A 353 -13.27 -21.73 -18.34
CA LYS A 353 -14.01 -20.57 -17.85
C LYS A 353 -13.02 -19.47 -17.44
N LEU A 354 -12.27 -18.93 -18.41
CA LEU A 354 -11.26 -17.93 -18.16
C LEU A 354 -11.88 -16.65 -17.58
N GLU A 355 -11.37 -16.20 -16.44
CA GLU A 355 -11.77 -14.96 -15.74
C GLU A 355 -10.75 -13.85 -15.92
N GLY A 356 -9.45 -14.17 -15.85
CA GLY A 356 -8.34 -13.25 -15.99
C GLY A 356 -7.35 -13.65 -17.10
N PHE A 357 -7.02 -12.68 -17.97
CA PHE A 357 -5.99 -12.84 -19.01
C PHE A 357 -5.04 -11.65 -18.95
N GLU A 358 -3.89 -11.83 -18.28
CA GLU A 358 -2.90 -10.77 -18.02
C GLU A 358 -1.54 -11.16 -18.60
N VAL A 359 -1.20 -10.56 -19.76
CA VAL A 359 -0.01 -10.89 -20.56
C VAL A 359 0.82 -9.66 -20.94
N SER A 360 0.55 -8.52 -20.32
CA SER A 360 1.22 -7.25 -20.63
C SER A 360 2.72 -7.28 -20.39
N GLU A 361 3.43 -6.28 -20.94
CA GLU A 361 4.88 -6.12 -20.76
C GLU A 361 5.67 -7.37 -21.11
N ASN A 362 5.46 -7.84 -22.34
CA ASN A 362 6.16 -8.95 -22.98
C ASN A 362 6.50 -8.60 -24.45
N GLN A 363 6.87 -9.59 -25.25
CA GLN A 363 7.15 -9.45 -26.67
C GLN A 363 6.20 -10.31 -27.53
N PHE A 364 4.98 -10.55 -27.04
CA PHE A 364 3.96 -11.28 -27.79
C PHE A 364 3.59 -10.56 -29.08
N SER A 365 3.36 -11.31 -30.14
CA SER A 365 2.99 -10.83 -31.48
C SER A 365 1.71 -11.52 -31.97
N GLY A 366 1.26 -11.15 -33.18
CA GLY A 366 0.04 -11.74 -33.75
C GLY A 366 -1.23 -11.17 -33.16
N GLN A 367 -2.32 -11.95 -33.17
CA GLN A 367 -3.66 -11.50 -32.77
C GLN A 367 -4.05 -12.03 -31.39
N LEU A 368 -5.01 -11.37 -30.74
CA LEU A 368 -5.66 -11.94 -29.55
C LEU A 368 -6.50 -13.15 -29.95
N PRO A 369 -6.55 -14.20 -29.11
CA PRO A 369 -7.39 -15.37 -29.36
C PRO A 369 -8.88 -15.00 -29.45
N GLU A 370 -9.60 -15.55 -30.45
CA GLU A 370 -11.02 -15.27 -30.66
C GLU A 370 -11.91 -15.79 -29.52
N ASN A 371 -11.45 -16.81 -28.78
CA ASN A 371 -12.25 -17.56 -27.83
C ASN A 371 -12.07 -17.15 -26.35
N LEU A 372 -11.35 -16.05 -26.05
CA LEU A 372 -11.04 -15.64 -24.69
C LEU A 372 -12.28 -15.58 -23.76
N CYS A 373 -13.43 -15.16 -24.27
CA CYS A 373 -14.67 -15.07 -23.50
C CYS A 373 -15.68 -16.20 -23.83
N ALA A 374 -15.26 -17.31 -24.40
CA ALA A 374 -16.16 -18.41 -24.73
C ALA A 374 -16.86 -19.00 -23.49
N GLY A 375 -16.21 -19.00 -22.34
CA GLY A 375 -16.77 -19.39 -21.04
C GLY A 375 -17.77 -18.40 -20.44
N GLY A 376 -17.90 -17.18 -20.98
CA GLY A 376 -18.86 -16.15 -20.57
C GLY A 376 -18.60 -15.48 -19.21
N VAL A 377 -17.42 -15.68 -18.60
CA VAL A 377 -17.06 -15.18 -17.24
C VAL A 377 -15.82 -14.28 -17.22
N LEU A 378 -15.23 -13.98 -18.37
CA LEU A 378 -14.01 -13.19 -18.49
C LEU A 378 -14.20 -11.77 -17.93
N GLN A 379 -13.37 -11.39 -16.95
CA GLN A 379 -13.45 -10.09 -16.26
C GLN A 379 -12.36 -9.12 -16.72
N GLY A 380 -11.21 -9.62 -17.14
CA GLY A 380 -10.07 -8.78 -17.52
C GLY A 380 -9.29 -9.29 -18.73
N VAL A 381 -8.98 -8.36 -19.65
CA VAL A 381 -7.97 -8.54 -20.70
C VAL A 381 -6.93 -7.45 -20.52
N VAL A 382 -5.73 -7.80 -20.06
CA VAL A 382 -4.62 -6.89 -19.84
C VAL A 382 -3.44 -7.36 -20.69
N ALA A 383 -3.27 -6.75 -21.87
CA ALA A 383 -2.29 -7.18 -22.87
C ALA A 383 -1.43 -6.02 -23.41
N HIS A 384 -1.34 -4.93 -22.65
CA HIS A 384 -0.60 -3.74 -23.06
C HIS A 384 0.91 -3.97 -23.19
N THR A 385 1.59 -3.09 -23.89
CA THR A 385 3.04 -3.11 -24.02
C THR A 385 3.56 -4.47 -24.52
N ASN A 386 3.16 -4.78 -25.76
CA ASN A 386 3.53 -5.94 -26.54
C ASN A 386 3.71 -5.55 -28.03
N GLN A 387 3.81 -6.54 -28.93
CA GLN A 387 3.86 -6.35 -30.37
C GLN A 387 2.59 -6.92 -31.05
N LEU A 388 1.48 -6.98 -30.32
CA LEU A 388 0.21 -7.53 -30.79
C LEU A 388 -0.38 -6.67 -31.90
N SER A 389 -1.07 -7.30 -32.85
CA SER A 389 -1.54 -6.67 -34.07
C SER A 389 -2.91 -7.22 -34.49
N GLY A 390 -3.44 -6.75 -35.62
CA GLY A 390 -4.74 -7.17 -36.14
C GLY A 390 -5.90 -6.41 -35.50
N GLN A 391 -7.08 -7.01 -35.56
CA GLN A 391 -8.31 -6.41 -35.01
C GLN A 391 -8.62 -7.05 -33.66
N VAL A 392 -9.36 -6.33 -32.83
CA VAL A 392 -9.94 -6.88 -31.60
C VAL A 392 -10.99 -7.95 -31.98
N PRO A 393 -10.92 -9.16 -31.38
CA PRO A 393 -11.89 -10.20 -31.62
C PRO A 393 -13.33 -9.74 -31.40
N LYS A 394 -14.22 -10.02 -32.35
CA LYS A 394 -15.64 -9.61 -32.26
C LYS A 394 -16.38 -10.27 -31.10
N SER A 395 -15.97 -11.48 -30.72
CA SER A 395 -16.47 -12.24 -29.59
C SER A 395 -16.37 -11.46 -28.27
N LEU A 396 -15.32 -10.66 -28.08
CA LEU A 396 -15.11 -9.83 -26.88
C LEU A 396 -16.18 -8.72 -26.74
N GLY A 397 -16.80 -8.29 -27.85
CA GLY A 397 -17.96 -7.40 -27.81
C GLY A 397 -19.22 -8.02 -27.19
N ASN A 398 -19.28 -9.34 -27.08
CA ASN A 398 -20.37 -10.09 -26.47
C ASN A 398 -20.03 -10.63 -25.06
N CYS A 399 -19.03 -10.07 -24.39
CA CYS A 399 -18.55 -10.50 -23.09
C CYS A 399 -19.12 -9.62 -21.96
N PRO A 400 -20.25 -9.99 -21.32
CA PRO A 400 -20.98 -9.12 -20.38
C PRO A 400 -20.26 -8.92 -19.04
N THR A 401 -19.33 -9.80 -18.71
CA THR A 401 -18.60 -9.80 -17.42
C THR A 401 -17.36 -8.93 -17.42
N LEU A 402 -16.94 -8.42 -18.60
CA LEU A 402 -15.70 -7.67 -18.77
C LEU A 402 -15.70 -6.38 -17.94
N ARG A 403 -14.67 -6.21 -17.11
CA ARG A 403 -14.49 -5.06 -16.20
C ARG A 403 -13.32 -4.15 -16.59
N THR A 404 -12.26 -4.75 -17.15
CA THR A 404 -11.08 -4.04 -17.60
C THR A 404 -10.62 -4.53 -18.97
N PHE A 405 -10.25 -3.56 -19.85
CA PHE A 405 -9.77 -3.87 -21.18
C PHE A 405 -8.60 -2.94 -21.53
N GLN A 406 -7.39 -3.48 -21.51
CA GLN A 406 -6.14 -2.71 -21.62
C GLN A 406 -5.25 -3.29 -22.72
N LEU A 407 -5.16 -2.57 -23.84
CA LEU A 407 -4.36 -2.94 -25.02
C LEU A 407 -3.36 -1.86 -25.45
N GLN A 408 -3.13 -0.85 -24.63
CA GLN A 408 -2.25 0.29 -24.99
C GLN A 408 -0.83 -0.19 -25.31
N ASN A 409 -0.10 0.58 -26.13
CA ASN A 409 1.26 0.29 -26.57
C ASN A 409 1.38 -1.06 -27.32
N ASN A 410 0.66 -1.17 -28.43
CA ASN A 410 0.67 -2.31 -29.33
C ASN A 410 0.55 -1.86 -30.80
N ASN A 411 0.34 -2.79 -31.74
CA ASN A 411 0.14 -2.53 -33.17
C ASN A 411 -1.28 -2.87 -33.63
N PHE A 412 -2.28 -2.84 -32.73
CA PHE A 412 -3.68 -3.12 -33.11
C PHE A 412 -4.23 -2.11 -34.10
N SER A 413 -5.19 -2.54 -34.91
CA SER A 413 -5.85 -1.72 -35.93
C SER A 413 -7.33 -2.07 -36.06
N GLY A 414 -8.04 -1.32 -36.92
CA GLY A 414 -9.48 -1.50 -37.15
C GLY A 414 -10.35 -0.84 -36.09
N GLU A 415 -11.62 -1.15 -36.12
CA GLU A 415 -12.61 -0.56 -35.19
C GLU A 415 -12.79 -1.43 -33.94
N ILE A 416 -13.11 -0.79 -32.83
CA ILE A 416 -13.46 -1.48 -31.59
C ILE A 416 -14.87 -2.05 -31.71
N PRO A 417 -15.09 -3.35 -31.41
CA PRO A 417 -16.42 -3.96 -31.40
C PRO A 417 -17.41 -3.15 -30.56
N GLN A 418 -18.59 -2.85 -31.14
CA GLN A 418 -19.59 -1.98 -30.50
C GLN A 418 -19.95 -2.42 -29.08
N GLY A 419 -20.03 -3.73 -28.83
CA GLY A 419 -20.38 -4.28 -27.52
C GLY A 419 -19.39 -3.95 -26.42
N ILE A 420 -18.09 -3.74 -26.72
CA ILE A 420 -17.09 -3.33 -25.71
C ILE A 420 -17.45 -1.97 -25.13
N TRP A 421 -17.86 -1.01 -25.96
CA TRP A 421 -18.27 0.32 -25.52
C TRP A 421 -19.49 0.31 -24.58
N THR A 422 -20.35 -0.70 -24.70
CA THR A 422 -21.64 -0.79 -24.01
C THR A 422 -21.69 -1.90 -22.95
N THR A 423 -20.60 -2.64 -22.73
CA THR A 423 -20.52 -3.69 -21.72
C THR A 423 -20.73 -3.10 -20.31
N PHE A 424 -21.81 -3.53 -19.66
CA PHE A 424 -22.32 -2.93 -18.41
C PHE A 424 -21.30 -2.84 -17.28
N ASN A 425 -20.48 -3.88 -17.13
CA ASN A 425 -19.49 -3.96 -16.03
C ASN A 425 -18.14 -3.29 -16.34
N LEU A 426 -17.91 -2.84 -17.59
CA LEU A 426 -16.64 -2.25 -17.99
C LEU A 426 -16.40 -0.91 -17.29
N SER A 427 -15.32 -0.82 -16.53
CA SER A 427 -14.92 0.38 -15.79
C SER A 427 -13.69 1.08 -16.39
N SER A 428 -12.85 0.34 -17.12
CA SER A 428 -11.61 0.85 -17.69
C SER A 428 -11.39 0.34 -19.12
N LEU A 429 -11.20 1.28 -20.06
CA LEU A 429 -10.88 1.03 -21.46
C LEU A 429 -9.62 1.81 -21.83
N MET A 430 -8.49 1.11 -22.02
CA MET A 430 -7.19 1.73 -22.31
C MET A 430 -6.62 1.18 -23.62
N LEU A 431 -6.60 2.01 -24.65
CA LEU A 431 -6.25 1.63 -26.03
C LEU A 431 -5.15 2.52 -26.63
N SER A 432 -4.56 3.43 -25.86
CA SER A 432 -3.62 4.45 -26.33
C SER A 432 -2.41 3.82 -27.04
N ASN A 433 -1.80 4.57 -27.97
CA ASN A 433 -0.62 4.15 -28.73
C ASN A 433 -0.84 2.83 -29.49
N ASN A 434 -1.75 2.92 -30.47
CA ASN A 434 -2.08 1.84 -31.41
C ASN A 434 -2.43 2.44 -32.80
N SER A 435 -3.10 1.69 -33.66
CA SER A 435 -3.66 2.16 -34.95
C SER A 435 -5.17 1.96 -35.06
N PHE A 436 -5.87 2.01 -33.93
CA PHE A 436 -7.34 1.89 -33.90
C PHE A 436 -8.00 3.04 -34.67
N SER A 437 -9.13 2.76 -35.31
CA SER A 437 -9.90 3.70 -36.12
C SER A 437 -11.39 3.61 -35.78
N GLY A 438 -12.18 4.40 -36.46
CA GLY A 438 -13.64 4.46 -36.25
C GLY A 438 -14.07 5.71 -35.50
N LYS A 439 -15.35 5.76 -35.15
CA LYS A 439 -15.96 6.91 -34.46
C LYS A 439 -16.27 6.54 -32.99
N LEU A 440 -16.37 7.56 -32.16
CA LEU A 440 -16.90 7.37 -30.79
C LEU A 440 -18.36 6.90 -30.85
N PRO A 441 -18.77 5.99 -29.98
CA PRO A 441 -20.15 5.50 -29.93
C PRO A 441 -21.08 6.57 -29.36
N SER A 442 -22.35 6.51 -29.74
CA SER A 442 -23.39 7.41 -29.20
C SER A 442 -23.73 7.06 -27.73
N GLN A 443 -23.41 5.87 -27.25
CA GLN A 443 -23.66 5.40 -25.89
C GLN A 443 -22.42 4.69 -25.32
N LEU A 444 -22.07 4.98 -24.07
CA LEU A 444 -21.10 4.22 -23.29
C LEU A 444 -21.78 3.44 -22.17
N ALA A 445 -21.10 2.39 -21.72
CA ALA A 445 -21.48 1.72 -20.49
C ALA A 445 -21.51 2.71 -19.33
N TRP A 446 -22.55 2.69 -18.53
CA TRP A 446 -22.74 3.63 -17.42
C TRP A 446 -21.62 3.55 -16.37
N ASN A 447 -20.99 2.38 -16.20
CA ASN A 447 -19.92 2.14 -15.22
C ASN A 447 -18.52 2.54 -15.72
N LEU A 448 -18.40 2.95 -16.98
CA LEU A 448 -17.11 3.29 -17.59
C LEU A 448 -16.59 4.61 -17.03
N SER A 449 -15.54 4.53 -16.22
CA SER A 449 -14.93 5.66 -15.54
C SER A 449 -13.65 6.16 -16.21
N ARG A 450 -13.02 5.32 -17.03
CA ARG A 450 -11.73 5.61 -17.67
C ARG A 450 -11.73 5.20 -19.13
N VAL A 451 -11.51 6.16 -20.03
CA VAL A 451 -11.35 5.96 -21.47
C VAL A 451 -10.07 6.64 -21.93
N GLU A 452 -9.08 5.84 -22.32
CA GLU A 452 -7.80 6.31 -22.86
C GLU A 452 -7.60 5.75 -24.26
N ILE A 453 -7.69 6.61 -25.24
CA ILE A 453 -7.63 6.29 -26.68
C ILE A 453 -6.63 7.18 -27.44
N SER A 454 -5.74 7.87 -26.73
CA SER A 454 -4.73 8.75 -27.31
C SER A 454 -3.81 8.01 -28.30
N ASP A 455 -3.17 8.74 -29.21
CA ASP A 455 -2.19 8.20 -30.19
C ASP A 455 -2.77 7.05 -31.01
N ASN A 456 -3.87 7.34 -31.73
CA ASN A 456 -4.60 6.41 -32.58
C ASN A 456 -5.10 7.11 -33.88
N LYS A 457 -6.03 6.49 -34.60
CA LYS A 457 -6.65 7.01 -35.81
C LYS A 457 -8.18 7.15 -35.67
N PHE A 458 -8.68 7.32 -34.44
CA PHE A 458 -10.10 7.61 -34.23
C PHE A 458 -10.48 8.94 -34.93
N SER A 459 -11.71 9.03 -35.43
CA SER A 459 -12.12 10.16 -36.23
C SER A 459 -13.59 10.55 -35.97
N GLY A 460 -14.03 11.62 -36.60
CA GLY A 460 -15.39 12.14 -36.45
C GLY A 460 -15.51 13.11 -35.28
N GLU A 461 -16.72 13.36 -34.85
CA GLU A 461 -17.03 14.33 -33.79
C GLU A 461 -17.25 13.65 -32.43
N ILE A 462 -17.03 14.37 -31.33
CA ILE A 462 -17.52 13.95 -30.01
C ILE A 462 -19.07 14.06 -30.07
N PRO A 463 -19.79 12.93 -29.81
CA PRO A 463 -21.23 12.93 -29.92
C PRO A 463 -21.89 13.81 -28.85
N VAL A 464 -22.97 14.51 -29.16
CA VAL A 464 -23.75 15.31 -28.18
C VAL A 464 -24.31 14.44 -27.03
N THR A 465 -24.46 13.15 -27.28
CA THR A 465 -24.84 12.16 -26.27
C THR A 465 -23.74 11.93 -25.20
N VAL A 466 -22.56 12.55 -25.30
CA VAL A 466 -21.50 12.54 -24.27
C VAL A 466 -22.03 12.89 -22.87
N ALA A 467 -23.09 13.71 -22.79
CA ALA A 467 -23.79 14.01 -21.53
C ALA A 467 -24.27 12.76 -20.75
N THR A 468 -24.44 11.62 -21.44
CA THR A 468 -24.83 10.35 -20.80
C THR A 468 -23.66 9.58 -20.18
N TRP A 469 -22.41 10.03 -20.37
CA TRP A 469 -21.20 9.39 -19.86
C TRP A 469 -20.91 9.82 -18.39
N THR A 470 -21.92 9.81 -17.57
CA THR A 470 -21.95 10.51 -16.26
C THR A 470 -20.89 10.05 -15.24
N ASN A 471 -20.42 8.82 -15.36
CA ASN A 471 -19.41 8.26 -14.44
C ASN A 471 -17.97 8.41 -14.97
N LEU A 472 -17.79 9.09 -16.10
CA LEU A 472 -16.47 9.26 -16.70
C LEU A 472 -15.61 10.21 -15.87
N VAL A 473 -14.45 9.71 -15.44
CA VAL A 473 -13.47 10.43 -14.62
C VAL A 473 -12.27 10.86 -15.46
N VAL A 474 -11.82 9.99 -16.37
CA VAL A 474 -10.69 10.25 -17.28
C VAL A 474 -11.09 10.03 -18.71
N PHE A 475 -10.92 11.07 -19.53
CA PHE A 475 -11.05 10.98 -20.99
C PHE A 475 -9.80 11.53 -21.67
N GLN A 476 -9.02 10.64 -22.28
CA GLN A 476 -7.81 10.96 -23.02
C GLN A 476 -7.97 10.50 -24.47
N ALA A 477 -7.96 11.45 -25.38
CA ALA A 477 -8.12 11.23 -26.81
C ALA A 477 -7.14 12.07 -27.65
N SER A 478 -5.97 12.37 -27.07
CA SER A 478 -4.89 13.13 -27.70
C SER A 478 -4.41 12.45 -28.99
N ASN A 479 -3.87 13.23 -29.93
CA ASN A 479 -3.20 12.72 -31.13
C ASN A 479 -4.07 11.73 -31.93
N ASN A 480 -5.25 12.16 -32.32
CA ASN A 480 -6.19 11.41 -33.17
C ASN A 480 -6.62 12.26 -34.40
N LEU A 481 -7.67 11.82 -35.08
CA LEU A 481 -8.25 12.51 -36.25
C LEU A 481 -9.64 13.07 -35.92
N PHE A 482 -9.94 13.35 -34.64
CA PHE A 482 -11.20 13.93 -34.24
C PHE A 482 -11.36 15.35 -34.83
N SER A 483 -12.60 15.71 -35.19
CA SER A 483 -12.89 16.97 -35.83
C SER A 483 -14.25 17.55 -35.34
N GLY A 484 -14.65 18.67 -35.88
CA GLY A 484 -15.89 19.33 -35.45
C GLY A 484 -15.73 20.16 -34.18
N LYS A 485 -16.81 20.47 -33.51
CA LYS A 485 -16.82 21.29 -32.29
C LYS A 485 -16.73 20.40 -31.04
N ILE A 486 -16.11 20.90 -29.99
CA ILE A 486 -16.25 20.33 -28.65
C ILE A 486 -17.69 20.64 -28.18
N PRO A 487 -18.54 19.60 -27.99
CA PRO A 487 -19.94 19.82 -27.65
C PRO A 487 -20.08 20.37 -26.24
N LYS A 488 -20.99 21.32 -26.01
CA LYS A 488 -21.22 21.86 -24.65
C LYS A 488 -21.66 20.78 -23.64
N GLU A 489 -22.26 19.71 -24.11
CA GLU A 489 -22.72 18.57 -23.32
C GLU A 489 -21.60 17.86 -22.57
N ILE A 490 -20.35 17.98 -23.02
CA ILE A 490 -19.18 17.40 -22.28
C ILE A 490 -18.98 18.12 -20.93
N THR A 491 -19.42 19.37 -20.81
CA THR A 491 -19.32 20.13 -19.57
C THR A 491 -20.28 19.63 -18.48
N TYR A 492 -21.23 18.73 -18.79
CA TYR A 492 -22.15 18.12 -17.82
C TYR A 492 -21.55 16.95 -17.07
N LEU A 493 -20.35 16.49 -17.45
CA LEU A 493 -19.62 15.42 -16.77
C LEU A 493 -19.00 15.94 -15.47
N SER A 494 -19.75 15.88 -14.37
CA SER A 494 -19.36 16.46 -13.07
C SER A 494 -18.14 15.78 -12.42
N ASP A 495 -17.94 14.51 -12.71
CA ASP A 495 -16.89 13.69 -12.11
C ASP A 495 -15.60 13.68 -12.95
N LEU A 496 -15.62 14.32 -14.12
CA LEU A 496 -14.47 14.38 -15.01
C LEU A 496 -13.30 15.16 -14.36
N THR A 497 -12.17 14.48 -14.18
CA THR A 497 -10.94 15.08 -13.63
C THR A 497 -9.90 15.40 -14.69
N THR A 498 -9.87 14.63 -15.77
CA THR A 498 -8.88 14.75 -16.84
C THR A 498 -9.54 14.71 -18.19
N LEU A 499 -9.33 15.77 -18.99
CA LEU A 499 -9.76 15.86 -20.38
C LEU A 499 -8.57 16.26 -21.24
N LEU A 500 -8.09 15.30 -22.06
CA LEU A 500 -7.01 15.50 -23.02
C LEU A 500 -7.55 15.28 -24.44
N LEU A 501 -7.58 16.35 -25.25
CA LEU A 501 -8.06 16.36 -26.63
C LEU A 501 -7.03 16.98 -27.58
N ASP A 502 -5.82 17.18 -27.10
CA ASP A 502 -4.73 17.80 -27.85
C ASP A 502 -4.35 17.02 -29.12
N GLY A 503 -3.73 17.69 -30.08
CA GLY A 503 -3.23 17.01 -31.28
C GLY A 503 -4.36 16.44 -32.17
N ASN A 504 -5.46 17.17 -32.35
CA ASN A 504 -6.61 16.77 -33.18
C ASN A 504 -6.98 17.88 -34.20
N ASP A 505 -8.09 17.73 -34.87
CA ASP A 505 -8.66 18.70 -35.83
C ASP A 505 -9.92 19.41 -35.27
N PHE A 506 -10.07 19.52 -33.93
CA PHE A 506 -11.22 20.24 -33.35
C PHE A 506 -11.22 21.71 -33.74
N SER A 507 -12.42 22.27 -34.01
CA SER A 507 -12.61 23.63 -34.50
C SER A 507 -13.77 24.32 -33.77
N GLY A 508 -13.95 25.61 -34.04
CA GLY A 508 -14.98 26.42 -33.37
C GLY A 508 -14.57 26.88 -31.98
N GLU A 509 -15.51 27.32 -31.19
CA GLU A 509 -15.27 27.91 -29.87
C GLU A 509 -15.39 26.90 -28.77
N LEU A 510 -14.67 27.12 -27.65
CA LEU A 510 -14.89 26.38 -26.41
C LEU A 510 -16.27 26.67 -25.80
N PRO A 511 -16.90 25.71 -25.13
CA PRO A 511 -18.18 25.96 -24.46
C PRO A 511 -18.08 27.14 -23.48
N SER A 512 -19.04 28.07 -23.57
CA SER A 512 -19.07 29.28 -22.72
C SER A 512 -19.50 28.97 -21.26
N GLU A 513 -20.23 27.89 -21.04
CA GLU A 513 -20.72 27.45 -19.74
C GLU A 513 -19.98 26.19 -19.31
N MET A 514 -19.32 26.23 -18.12
CA MET A 514 -18.51 25.13 -17.56
C MET A 514 -18.82 24.88 -16.08
N ILE A 515 -19.99 25.25 -15.59
CA ILE A 515 -20.34 25.26 -14.15
C ILE A 515 -20.29 23.85 -13.55
N SER A 516 -20.54 22.80 -14.35
CA SER A 516 -20.55 21.41 -13.85
C SER A 516 -19.18 20.77 -13.75
N TRP A 517 -18.15 21.34 -14.38
CA TRP A 517 -16.77 20.82 -14.30
C TRP A 517 -16.08 21.11 -12.95
N ARG A 518 -16.73 20.69 -11.87
CA ARG A 518 -16.24 20.95 -10.50
C ARG A 518 -15.03 20.09 -10.13
N SER A 519 -14.87 18.92 -10.74
CA SER A 519 -13.80 17.96 -10.46
C SER A 519 -12.60 18.10 -11.40
N LEU A 520 -12.71 18.88 -12.48
CA LEU A 520 -11.70 18.95 -13.53
C LEU A 520 -10.39 19.53 -12.99
N THR A 521 -9.31 18.75 -13.11
CA THR A 521 -7.95 19.12 -12.70
C THR A 521 -7.03 19.39 -13.88
N THR A 522 -7.28 18.72 -15.02
CA THR A 522 -6.44 18.83 -16.22
C THR A 522 -7.31 19.00 -17.44
N LEU A 523 -7.08 20.10 -18.17
CA LEU A 523 -7.67 20.40 -19.47
C LEU A 523 -6.56 20.68 -20.46
N ASP A 524 -6.42 19.82 -21.47
CA ASP A 524 -5.52 20.01 -22.59
C ASP A 524 -6.29 19.88 -23.90
N VAL A 525 -6.37 20.97 -24.65
CA VAL A 525 -6.95 21.06 -25.99
C VAL A 525 -5.97 21.68 -26.95
N SER A 526 -4.70 21.67 -26.65
CA SER A 526 -3.62 22.23 -27.44
C SER A 526 -3.51 21.58 -28.82
N ASN A 527 -2.81 22.23 -29.74
CA ASN A 527 -2.55 21.72 -31.09
C ASN A 527 -3.85 21.30 -31.82
N ASN A 528 -4.78 22.25 -31.97
CA ASN A 528 -6.07 22.06 -32.63
C ASN A 528 -6.39 23.30 -33.55
N LYS A 529 -7.60 23.41 -34.06
CA LYS A 529 -8.10 24.54 -34.84
C LYS A 529 -9.16 25.35 -34.10
N LEU A 530 -9.13 25.31 -32.75
CA LEU A 530 -10.10 26.05 -31.92
C LEU A 530 -9.89 27.54 -32.04
N SER A 531 -11.00 28.30 -32.03
CA SER A 531 -11.00 29.73 -32.26
C SER A 531 -11.94 30.46 -31.29
N GLY A 532 -12.10 31.76 -31.45
CA GLY A 532 -12.92 32.59 -30.56
C GLY A 532 -12.16 33.00 -29.28
N GLU A 533 -12.87 33.56 -28.32
CA GLU A 533 -12.27 34.00 -27.05
C GLU A 533 -12.16 32.88 -26.04
N ILE A 534 -11.17 32.97 -25.14
CA ILE A 534 -11.08 32.05 -23.99
C ILE A 534 -12.27 32.36 -23.06
N PRO A 535 -13.18 31.39 -22.80
CA PRO A 535 -14.36 31.63 -21.98
C PRO A 535 -13.99 32.05 -20.54
N ALA A 536 -14.62 33.11 -20.03
CA ALA A 536 -14.40 33.57 -18.66
C ALA A 536 -14.73 32.50 -17.60
N ALA A 537 -15.61 31.54 -17.94
CA ALA A 537 -15.98 30.41 -17.10
C ALA A 537 -14.76 29.52 -16.69
N ILE A 538 -13.73 29.45 -17.52
CA ILE A 538 -12.48 28.71 -17.18
C ILE A 538 -11.89 29.25 -15.89
N GLY A 539 -11.84 30.57 -15.70
CA GLY A 539 -11.32 31.22 -14.50
C GLY A 539 -12.11 30.96 -13.22
N SER A 540 -13.28 30.30 -13.35
CA SER A 540 -14.15 29.92 -12.21
C SER A 540 -14.09 28.44 -11.85
N LEU A 541 -13.27 27.64 -12.55
CA LEU A 541 -13.13 26.19 -12.27
C LEU A 541 -12.32 25.98 -10.96
N PRO A 542 -12.94 25.36 -9.93
CA PRO A 542 -12.38 25.38 -8.56
C PRO A 542 -11.13 24.50 -8.39
N ASN A 543 -11.01 23.45 -9.19
CA ASN A 543 -9.98 22.41 -9.02
C ASN A 543 -9.00 22.31 -10.20
N LEU A 544 -9.10 23.20 -11.21
CA LEU A 544 -8.23 23.14 -12.37
C LEU A 544 -6.79 23.50 -11.99
N LEU A 545 -5.85 22.60 -12.30
CA LEU A 545 -4.42 22.69 -11.99
C LEU A 545 -3.58 22.84 -13.27
N ASN A 546 -3.96 22.13 -14.33
CA ASN A 546 -3.23 22.11 -15.59
C ASN A 546 -4.15 22.60 -16.72
N LEU A 547 -3.75 23.67 -17.39
CA LEU A 547 -4.47 24.24 -18.52
C LEU A 547 -3.53 24.44 -19.70
N ASP A 548 -3.74 23.70 -20.79
CA ASP A 548 -3.05 23.90 -22.06
C ASP A 548 -4.04 24.18 -23.18
N LEU A 549 -3.97 25.39 -23.73
CA LEU A 549 -4.75 25.87 -24.87
C LEU A 549 -3.83 26.27 -26.03
N SER A 550 -2.55 25.94 -25.96
CA SER A 550 -1.54 26.37 -26.94
C SER A 550 -1.79 25.83 -28.34
N GLU A 551 -1.11 26.42 -29.31
CA GLU A 551 -1.17 25.96 -30.72
C GLU A 551 -2.62 25.87 -31.28
N ASN A 552 -3.39 26.98 -31.14
CA ASN A 552 -4.76 27.13 -31.58
C ASN A 552 -4.93 28.48 -32.25
N GLN A 553 -6.18 28.89 -32.49
CA GLN A 553 -6.55 30.18 -33.08
C GLN A 553 -7.34 31.06 -32.10
N PHE A 554 -7.14 30.89 -30.77
CA PHE A 554 -7.81 31.71 -29.77
C PHE A 554 -7.43 33.17 -29.90
N SER A 555 -8.43 34.05 -29.78
CA SER A 555 -8.30 35.51 -29.93
C SER A 555 -8.84 36.24 -28.69
N GLY A 556 -8.85 37.57 -28.72
CA GLY A 556 -9.27 38.35 -27.56
C GLY A 556 -8.30 38.37 -26.43
N GLY A 557 -8.70 38.86 -25.26
CA GLY A 557 -7.87 38.98 -24.06
C GLY A 557 -7.91 37.74 -23.18
N ILE A 558 -6.89 37.57 -22.37
CA ILE A 558 -6.87 36.52 -21.32
C ILE A 558 -7.85 36.92 -20.21
N PRO A 559 -8.86 36.11 -19.88
CA PRO A 559 -9.83 36.45 -18.85
C PRO A 559 -9.13 36.66 -17.48
N PRO A 560 -9.44 37.77 -16.75
CA PRO A 560 -8.81 38.07 -15.46
C PRO A 560 -8.95 36.94 -14.42
N GLY A 561 -10.04 36.14 -14.51
CA GLY A 561 -10.26 34.97 -13.62
C GLY A 561 -9.14 33.92 -13.69
N VAL A 562 -8.51 33.74 -14.87
CA VAL A 562 -7.40 32.82 -15.06
C VAL A 562 -6.19 33.22 -14.18
N GLY A 563 -5.98 34.55 -14.01
CA GLY A 563 -4.94 35.06 -13.12
C GLY A 563 -5.14 34.70 -11.62
N ASN A 564 -6.38 34.46 -11.21
CA ASN A 564 -6.70 34.12 -9.81
C ASN A 564 -6.66 32.62 -9.53
N MET A 565 -6.50 31.78 -10.55
CA MET A 565 -6.44 30.33 -10.42
C MET A 565 -5.09 29.88 -9.83
N ARG A 566 -5.09 28.72 -9.19
CA ARG A 566 -3.88 28.10 -8.64
C ARG A 566 -3.30 27.07 -9.60
N LEU A 567 -3.04 27.49 -10.84
CA LEU A 567 -2.52 26.59 -11.87
C LEU A 567 -1.09 26.16 -11.56
N THR A 568 -0.85 24.86 -11.72
CA THR A 568 0.49 24.25 -11.67
C THR A 568 1.17 24.33 -13.04
N SER A 569 0.37 24.26 -14.11
CA SER A 569 0.81 24.41 -15.50
C SER A 569 -0.19 25.26 -16.26
N LEU A 570 0.32 26.26 -16.97
CA LEU A 570 -0.43 27.09 -17.89
C LEU A 570 0.35 27.22 -19.18
N ASN A 571 -0.30 26.95 -20.31
CA ASN A 571 0.25 27.19 -21.63
C ASN A 571 -0.83 27.77 -22.56
N LEU A 572 -0.66 29.01 -23.00
CA LEU A 572 -1.51 29.74 -23.96
C LEU A 572 -0.70 30.16 -25.19
N SER A 573 0.50 29.63 -25.36
CA SER A 573 1.42 30.01 -26.45
C SER A 573 0.85 29.68 -27.83
N SER A 574 1.38 30.31 -28.85
CA SER A 574 1.00 30.06 -30.25
C SER A 574 -0.50 30.17 -30.51
N ASN A 575 -1.07 31.37 -30.22
CA ASN A 575 -2.44 31.75 -30.45
C ASN A 575 -2.51 33.17 -31.07
N GLN A 576 -3.67 33.74 -31.13
CA GLN A 576 -3.92 35.13 -31.61
C GLN A 576 -4.40 36.04 -30.47
N LEU A 577 -3.97 35.77 -29.23
CA LEU A 577 -4.38 36.54 -28.06
C LEU A 577 -3.79 37.95 -28.09
N VAL A 578 -4.56 38.91 -27.54
CA VAL A 578 -4.21 40.32 -27.54
C VAL A 578 -4.41 40.97 -26.19
N GLY A 579 -3.76 42.12 -25.97
CA GLY A 579 -3.91 42.92 -24.76
C GLY A 579 -2.94 42.60 -23.66
N ARG A 580 -3.22 43.10 -22.46
CA ARG A 580 -2.35 42.95 -21.27
C ARG A 580 -2.63 41.60 -20.59
N ILE A 581 -1.56 40.90 -20.22
CA ILE A 581 -1.70 39.70 -19.39
C ILE A 581 -2.12 40.07 -17.94
N PRO A 582 -2.94 39.25 -17.25
CA PRO A 582 -3.25 39.44 -15.84
C PRO A 582 -1.99 39.53 -14.98
N SER A 583 -1.91 40.52 -14.10
CA SER A 583 -0.70 40.81 -13.30
C SER A 583 -0.26 39.63 -12.43
N GLN A 584 -1.19 38.76 -12.01
CA GLN A 584 -0.89 37.54 -11.23
C GLN A 584 -0.13 36.49 -12.04
N LEU A 585 -0.21 36.52 -13.35
CA LEU A 585 0.49 35.62 -14.28
C LEU A 585 1.82 36.19 -14.77
N ASP A 586 2.11 37.48 -14.48
CA ASP A 586 3.35 38.17 -14.87
C ASP A 586 4.51 37.79 -13.92
N ASN A 587 4.92 36.51 -14.00
CA ASN A 587 6.01 35.96 -13.18
C ASN A 587 6.77 34.84 -13.90
N LEU A 588 7.95 34.46 -13.38
CA LEU A 588 8.86 33.49 -14.00
C LEU A 588 8.27 32.08 -14.18
N ALA A 589 7.26 31.70 -13.40
CA ALA A 589 6.66 30.37 -13.50
C ALA A 589 5.95 30.19 -14.87
N TYR A 590 5.47 31.32 -15.46
CA TYR A 590 4.73 31.32 -16.73
C TYR A 590 5.52 31.95 -17.89
N ASN A 591 6.84 32.03 -17.81
CA ASN A 591 7.72 32.70 -18.78
C ASN A 591 7.53 32.23 -20.24
N ASN A 592 7.17 30.96 -20.45
CA ASN A 592 6.95 30.39 -21.77
C ASN A 592 5.46 30.24 -22.15
N SER A 593 4.56 30.56 -21.22
CA SER A 593 3.12 30.27 -21.34
C SER A 593 2.39 31.15 -22.38
N PHE A 594 3.01 32.25 -22.82
CA PHE A 594 2.38 33.26 -23.66
C PHE A 594 3.09 33.53 -24.99
N LEU A 595 4.16 32.78 -25.27
CA LEU A 595 4.99 32.96 -26.46
C LEU A 595 4.15 32.85 -27.74
N ASN A 596 4.62 33.52 -28.83
CA ASN A 596 3.97 33.47 -30.14
C ASN A 596 2.52 33.99 -30.13
N ASN A 597 2.19 34.94 -29.25
CA ASN A 597 0.97 35.79 -29.32
C ASN A 597 1.41 37.21 -29.60
N ALA A 598 1.36 37.65 -30.85
CA ALA A 598 1.91 38.92 -31.30
C ALA A 598 1.23 40.14 -30.67
N GLY A 599 -0.02 40.00 -30.19
CA GLY A 599 -0.82 41.06 -29.59
C GLY A 599 -0.77 41.15 -28.06
N LEU A 600 -0.06 40.24 -27.36
CA LEU A 600 0.05 40.30 -25.91
C LEU A 600 1.20 41.20 -25.47
N CYS A 601 1.02 41.88 -24.32
CA CYS A 601 2.02 42.68 -23.66
C CYS A 601 2.03 42.41 -22.14
N ALA A 602 3.15 42.69 -21.48
CA ALA A 602 3.32 42.56 -20.03
C ALA A 602 3.82 43.88 -19.40
N ASP A 603 3.57 44.07 -18.09
CA ASP A 603 4.06 45.24 -17.35
C ASP A 603 5.48 45.08 -16.86
N ASN A 604 5.96 43.85 -16.73
CA ASN A 604 7.28 43.51 -16.25
C ASN A 604 8.15 42.90 -17.36
N SER A 605 9.38 43.33 -17.45
CA SER A 605 10.39 42.78 -18.38
C SER A 605 10.83 41.31 -18.04
N ILE A 606 10.20 40.67 -17.07
CA ILE A 606 10.54 39.35 -16.60
C ILE A 606 10.07 38.26 -17.59
N ILE A 607 8.91 38.52 -18.25
CA ILE A 607 8.36 37.66 -19.29
C ILE A 607 8.81 38.15 -20.66
N LYS A 608 9.06 37.25 -21.60
CA LYS A 608 9.50 37.55 -22.98
C LYS A 608 8.35 38.14 -23.85
N LEU A 609 7.61 39.13 -23.34
CA LEU A 609 6.57 39.85 -24.04
C LEU A 609 6.97 41.29 -24.19
N PRO A 610 6.41 42.05 -25.21
CA PRO A 610 6.55 43.48 -25.34
C PRO A 610 6.01 44.20 -24.11
N ASP A 611 6.62 45.37 -23.79
CA ASP A 611 6.12 46.26 -22.72
C ASP A 611 4.83 46.91 -23.18
N CYS A 612 3.76 46.91 -22.36
CA CYS A 612 2.48 47.52 -22.65
C CYS A 612 2.54 49.08 -22.79
N SER A 613 3.63 49.69 -22.33
CA SER A 613 3.81 51.14 -22.38
C SER A 613 4.48 51.65 -23.65
N SER A 614 4.89 50.77 -24.58
CA SER A 614 5.55 51.17 -25.84
C SER A 614 4.52 51.61 -26.88
N GLU A 615 4.36 52.93 -27.07
CA GLU A 615 3.56 53.52 -28.17
C GLU A 615 4.10 53.10 -29.55
N HIS A 616 3.18 52.75 -30.46
CA HIS A 616 3.44 52.47 -31.87
C HIS A 616 4.15 53.65 -32.54
N ARG A 617 5.45 53.53 -32.83
CA ARG A 617 6.10 54.44 -33.78
C ARG A 617 5.92 53.89 -35.19
N ASP A 618 5.16 54.65 -35.98
CA ASP A 618 4.97 54.44 -37.44
C ASP A 618 6.31 54.29 -38.15
N SER A 619 6.44 53.24 -38.94
CA SER A 619 7.61 53.01 -39.80
C SER A 619 7.63 53.92 -41.00
N LYS A 620 8.51 54.93 -40.97
CA LYS A 620 8.81 55.74 -42.19
C LYS A 620 9.61 54.90 -43.18
N ARG A 621 9.12 54.84 -44.43
CA ARG A 621 9.79 54.22 -45.59
C ARG A 621 11.20 54.79 -45.81
N LEU A 622 12.21 53.95 -45.89
CA LEU A 622 13.60 54.32 -46.18
C LEU A 622 13.79 54.68 -47.66
N SER A 623 14.43 55.83 -47.89
CA SER A 623 14.80 56.34 -49.18
C SER A 623 15.94 55.54 -49.85
N PHE A 624 15.91 55.48 -51.20
CA PHE A 624 16.77 54.72 -52.09
C PHE A 624 18.29 54.91 -51.93
N ARG A 625 18.78 55.93 -51.20
CA ARG A 625 20.19 56.21 -50.89
C ARG A 625 20.83 55.26 -49.90
N TYR A 626 20.02 54.51 -49.14
CA TYR A 626 20.53 53.58 -48.12
C TYR A 626 20.77 52.15 -48.70
N LEU A 627 20.23 51.81 -49.89
CA LEU A 627 20.44 50.53 -50.53
C LEU A 627 21.90 50.29 -50.99
N ALA A 628 22.63 51.36 -51.42
CA ALA A 628 24.01 51.23 -51.79
C ALA A 628 24.96 50.97 -50.60
N ILE A 629 24.60 51.51 -49.44
CA ILE A 629 25.34 51.34 -48.19
C ILE A 629 25.14 49.88 -47.65
N ILE A 630 23.97 49.30 -47.86
CA ILE A 630 23.66 47.95 -47.42
C ILE A 630 24.45 46.90 -48.20
N LEU A 631 24.75 47.12 -49.51
CA LEU A 631 25.55 46.23 -50.33
C LEU A 631 27.04 46.22 -49.96
N THR A 632 27.61 47.33 -49.52
CA THR A 632 29.02 47.36 -49.06
C THR A 632 29.15 46.79 -47.65
N ILE A 633 28.14 46.90 -46.80
CA ILE A 633 28.10 46.28 -45.46
C ILE A 633 27.92 44.77 -45.56
N SER A 634 27.22 44.21 -46.60
CA SER A 634 27.02 42.78 -46.75
C SER A 634 28.33 42.01 -47.09
N ILE A 635 29.27 42.67 -47.76
CA ILE A 635 30.59 42.04 -48.05
C ILE A 635 31.44 42.01 -46.78
N LEU A 636 31.42 43.06 -45.97
CA LEU A 636 32.08 43.10 -44.68
C LEU A 636 31.47 42.13 -43.66
N VAL A 637 30.17 41.92 -43.71
CA VAL A 637 29.44 41.00 -42.87
C VAL A 637 29.78 39.52 -43.24
N SER A 638 30.03 39.22 -44.55
CA SER A 638 30.44 37.89 -44.97
C SER A 638 31.81 37.49 -44.46
N ILE A 639 32.76 38.43 -44.35
CA ILE A 639 34.09 38.19 -43.77
C ILE A 639 33.96 38.06 -42.24
N ALA A 640 33.07 38.81 -41.60
CA ALA A 640 32.79 38.68 -40.15
C ALA A 640 32.12 37.35 -39.84
N ILE A 641 31.28 36.81 -40.76
CA ILE A 641 30.61 35.50 -40.60
C ILE A 641 31.65 34.35 -40.63
N LEU A 642 32.70 34.44 -41.43
CA LEU A 642 33.79 33.44 -41.49
C LEU A 642 34.66 33.48 -40.21
N VAL A 643 34.86 34.64 -39.61
CA VAL A 643 35.55 34.76 -38.33
C VAL A 643 34.61 34.33 -37.18
N LEU A 644 33.29 34.64 -37.29
CA LEU A 644 32.33 34.26 -36.30
C LEU A 644 32.07 32.74 -36.31
N SER A 645 32.13 32.08 -37.50
CA SER A 645 32.01 30.60 -37.60
C SER A 645 33.15 29.86 -36.89
N PHE A 646 34.37 30.43 -36.92
CA PHE A 646 35.49 29.90 -36.16
C PHE A 646 35.27 30.02 -34.65
N PHE A 647 34.67 31.13 -34.18
CA PHE A 647 34.32 31.34 -32.76
C PHE A 647 33.11 30.47 -32.40
N ILE A 648 32.14 30.24 -33.30
CA ILE A 648 30.94 29.39 -33.07
C ILE A 648 31.35 27.92 -32.91
N VAL A 649 32.32 27.41 -33.72
CA VAL A 649 32.84 26.05 -33.56
C VAL A 649 33.58 25.89 -32.22
N ARG A 650 34.29 26.95 -31.77
CA ARG A 650 34.94 26.95 -30.49
C ARG A 650 33.95 27.06 -29.35
N ASP A 651 32.85 27.79 -29.53
CA ASP A 651 31.76 27.95 -28.55
C ASP A 651 30.83 26.72 -28.55
N TYR A 652 30.63 26.06 -29.71
CA TYR A 652 29.91 24.80 -29.82
C TYR A 652 30.60 23.67 -29.03
N ARG A 653 31.92 23.66 -28.94
CA ARG A 653 32.69 22.72 -28.06
C ARG A 653 32.53 23.12 -26.59
N ARG A 654 32.25 24.41 -26.25
CA ARG A 654 31.91 24.88 -24.90
C ARG A 654 30.44 24.63 -24.61
N LYS A 655 29.55 24.71 -25.58
CA LYS A 655 28.10 24.47 -25.40
C LYS A 655 27.77 22.99 -25.22
N LYS A 656 28.56 22.07 -25.78
CA LYS A 656 28.39 20.63 -25.49
C LYS A 656 28.62 20.28 -24.02
N ARG A 657 29.25 21.18 -23.25
CA ARG A 657 29.30 21.11 -21.76
C ARG A 657 28.10 21.77 -21.07
N ARG A 658 27.30 22.57 -21.77
CA ARG A 658 26.09 23.24 -21.25
C ARG A 658 24.80 22.55 -21.69
N GLN A 659 24.81 21.64 -22.61
CA GLN A 659 23.62 20.91 -23.09
C GLN A 659 23.04 19.89 -22.08
N ASN A 660 23.68 19.67 -20.93
CA ASN A 660 23.11 18.89 -19.85
C ASN A 660 22.07 19.66 -19.00
N LEU A 661 21.79 20.93 -19.28
CA LEU A 661 20.80 21.71 -18.54
C LEU A 661 19.43 21.82 -19.29
N ALA A 662 19.35 21.38 -20.53
CA ALA A 662 18.15 21.58 -21.37
C ALA A 662 17.06 20.50 -21.17
N THR A 663 17.26 19.51 -20.25
CA THR A 663 16.33 18.38 -20.03
C THR A 663 15.57 18.46 -18.71
N TRP A 664 15.73 19.52 -17.91
CA TRP A 664 15.06 19.66 -16.62
C TRP A 664 13.75 20.43 -16.76
N LYS A 665 12.64 19.84 -16.29
CA LYS A 665 11.31 20.47 -16.24
C LYS A 665 11.01 20.87 -14.80
N LEU A 666 10.80 22.17 -14.56
CA LEU A 666 10.35 22.70 -13.28
C LEU A 666 8.83 22.83 -13.28
N THR A 667 8.17 22.24 -12.27
CA THR A 667 6.74 22.40 -12.02
C THR A 667 6.56 23.09 -10.66
N SER A 668 5.97 24.29 -10.67
CA SER A 668 5.79 25.14 -9.49
C SER A 668 4.41 24.97 -8.87
N PHE A 669 4.32 24.94 -7.53
CA PHE A 669 3.08 24.89 -6.75
C PHE A 669 2.73 26.22 -6.07
N GLN A 670 3.61 27.20 -6.20
CA GLN A 670 3.41 28.57 -5.73
C GLN A 670 4.39 29.51 -6.42
N ARG A 671 4.26 30.82 -6.14
CA ARG A 671 5.18 31.83 -6.65
C ARG A 671 6.60 31.55 -6.14
N LEU A 672 7.57 31.49 -7.07
CA LEU A 672 8.99 31.25 -6.78
C LEU A 672 9.82 32.48 -7.11
N ASP A 673 10.81 32.77 -6.26
CA ASP A 673 11.82 33.82 -6.47
C ASP A 673 13.18 33.24 -6.91
N PHE A 674 13.19 32.00 -7.39
CA PHE A 674 14.38 31.26 -7.84
C PHE A 674 14.09 30.39 -9.06
N THR A 675 15.14 29.92 -9.74
CA THR A 675 15.08 29.07 -10.93
C THR A 675 15.66 27.67 -10.63
N GLU A 676 15.38 26.70 -11.53
CA GLU A 676 16.02 25.39 -11.49
C GLU A 676 17.55 25.46 -11.48
N GLY A 677 18.13 26.44 -12.19
CA GLY A 677 19.56 26.65 -12.21
C GLY A 677 20.15 27.00 -10.84
N ASN A 678 19.42 27.76 -9.99
CA ASN A 678 19.84 28.07 -8.63
C ASN A 678 19.89 26.79 -7.77
N ILE A 679 18.93 25.90 -7.93
CA ILE A 679 18.85 24.63 -7.20
C ILE A 679 19.94 23.65 -7.67
N LEU A 680 20.06 23.43 -9.01
CA LEU A 680 20.98 22.45 -9.57
C LEU A 680 22.45 22.78 -9.33
N ALA A 681 22.81 24.07 -9.35
CA ALA A 681 24.18 24.54 -9.10
C ALA A 681 24.64 24.28 -7.65
N ASN A 682 23.71 24.19 -6.70
CA ASN A 682 23.97 24.08 -5.27
C ASN A 682 23.70 22.66 -4.68
N LEU A 683 23.41 21.67 -5.52
CA LEU A 683 23.28 20.26 -5.10
C LEU A 683 24.67 19.62 -4.91
N THR A 684 25.39 20.06 -3.90
CA THR A 684 26.73 19.59 -3.55
C THR A 684 26.72 18.86 -2.20
N ASP A 685 27.69 17.98 -1.96
CA ASP A 685 27.77 17.25 -0.68
C ASP A 685 27.94 18.17 0.53
N ASN A 686 28.46 19.40 0.34
CA ASN A 686 28.56 20.40 1.42
C ASN A 686 27.18 20.91 1.89
N ASN A 687 26.15 20.80 1.08
CA ASN A 687 24.79 21.22 1.37
C ASN A 687 23.89 20.06 1.83
N LEU A 688 24.44 18.84 1.95
CA LEU A 688 23.71 17.65 2.38
C LEU A 688 23.38 17.75 3.87
N ILE A 689 22.09 17.62 4.21
CA ILE A 689 21.59 17.66 5.60
C ILE A 689 20.94 16.36 6.06
N GLY A 690 20.65 15.42 5.14
CA GLY A 690 20.07 14.12 5.45
C GLY A 690 20.17 13.15 4.28
N SER A 691 20.24 11.85 4.60
CA SER A 691 20.22 10.76 3.61
C SER A 691 19.43 9.60 4.19
N GLY A 692 18.52 9.00 3.40
CA GLY A 692 17.66 7.89 3.80
C GLY A 692 17.22 7.03 2.60
N GLY A 693 16.34 6.07 2.82
CA GLY A 693 15.85 5.14 1.78
C GLY A 693 15.19 5.82 0.58
N SER A 694 14.50 6.95 0.81
CA SER A 694 13.80 7.70 -0.25
C SER A 694 14.70 8.71 -0.99
N GLY A 695 15.96 8.95 -0.57
CA GLY A 695 16.85 9.92 -1.23
C GLY A 695 17.76 10.73 -0.31
N LYS A 696 18.36 11.77 -0.89
CA LYS A 696 19.22 12.75 -0.20
C LYS A 696 18.51 14.08 -0.07
N VAL A 697 18.62 14.74 1.10
CA VAL A 697 18.04 16.06 1.36
C VAL A 697 19.16 17.09 1.52
N TYR A 698 19.04 18.20 0.78
CA TYR A 698 20.01 19.28 0.74
C TYR A 698 19.38 20.58 1.25
N ARG A 699 20.16 21.41 1.96
CA ARG A 699 19.81 22.79 2.32
C ARG A 699 20.42 23.74 1.30
N ILE A 700 19.61 24.47 0.56
CA ILE A 700 20.08 25.35 -0.52
C ILE A 700 19.64 26.79 -0.27
N VAL A 701 20.56 27.76 -0.46
CA VAL A 701 20.25 29.18 -0.48
C VAL A 701 19.78 29.57 -1.87
N VAL A 702 18.61 30.19 -1.98
CA VAL A 702 17.95 30.41 -3.29
C VAL A 702 17.97 31.84 -3.79
N ASN A 703 18.10 32.81 -2.90
CA ASN A 703 18.10 34.24 -3.27
C ASN A 703 19.12 35.06 -2.51
N ARG A 704 19.23 36.38 -2.82
CA ARG A 704 20.18 37.34 -2.19
C ARG A 704 19.83 37.66 -0.74
N SER A 705 18.62 37.37 -0.29
CA SER A 705 18.16 37.56 1.10
C SER A 705 18.54 36.39 2.01
N ASN A 706 19.32 35.41 1.53
CA ASN A 706 19.73 34.19 2.25
C ASN A 706 18.56 33.30 2.71
N GLU A 707 17.48 33.24 1.91
CA GLU A 707 16.40 32.30 2.17
C GLU A 707 16.84 30.87 1.81
N TYR A 708 16.48 29.94 2.68
CA TYR A 708 16.82 28.54 2.52
C TYR A 708 15.61 27.72 2.06
N VAL A 709 15.89 26.74 1.19
CA VAL A 709 14.93 25.69 0.81
C VAL A 709 15.52 24.32 1.11
N ALA A 710 14.66 23.34 1.38
CA ALA A 710 15.05 21.95 1.50
C ALA A 710 14.77 21.25 0.17
N VAL A 711 15.77 20.56 -0.38
CA VAL A 711 15.66 19.85 -1.66
C VAL A 711 15.89 18.36 -1.45
N LYS A 712 14.84 17.57 -1.61
CA LYS A 712 14.86 16.09 -1.57
C LYS A 712 15.18 15.59 -2.97
N LYS A 713 16.38 15.03 -3.16
CA LYS A 713 16.79 14.36 -4.41
C LYS A 713 16.52 12.86 -4.29
N ILE A 714 15.62 12.36 -5.12
CA ILE A 714 15.31 10.94 -5.18
C ILE A 714 16.42 10.22 -5.93
N TRP A 715 16.86 9.06 -5.44
CA TRP A 715 18.03 8.33 -5.95
C TRP A 715 17.93 8.02 -7.44
N ASN A 716 19.05 8.27 -8.17
CA ASN A 716 19.25 7.84 -9.55
C ASN A 716 19.62 6.34 -9.58
N CYS A 717 18.69 5.47 -9.88
CA CYS A 717 19.01 4.17 -10.44
C CYS A 717 18.75 4.22 -11.94
N LYS A 718 19.67 3.69 -12.75
CA LYS A 718 19.56 3.57 -14.22
C LYS A 718 18.35 2.72 -14.70
N LYS A 719 17.52 2.24 -13.76
CA LYS A 719 16.15 1.76 -13.92
C LYS A 719 15.37 2.43 -12.80
N LEU A 720 14.43 3.32 -13.13
CA LEU A 720 13.51 3.89 -12.17
C LEU A 720 12.83 2.73 -11.41
N ASP A 721 13.05 2.66 -10.10
CA ASP A 721 12.28 1.77 -9.24
C ASP A 721 10.84 2.31 -9.24
N TYR A 722 9.91 1.57 -9.84
CA TYR A 722 8.48 1.89 -9.93
C TYR A 722 7.90 2.35 -8.57
N LYS A 723 8.43 1.82 -7.48
CA LYS A 723 8.05 2.21 -6.12
C LYS A 723 8.41 3.66 -5.81
N LEU A 724 9.63 4.08 -6.10
CA LEU A 724 10.12 5.45 -5.85
C LEU A 724 9.40 6.48 -6.74
N GLU A 725 9.09 6.11 -7.97
CA GLU A 725 8.30 6.98 -8.86
C GLU A 725 6.87 7.14 -8.34
N LYS A 726 6.25 6.07 -7.87
CA LYS A 726 4.92 6.12 -7.26
C LYS A 726 4.89 6.96 -5.98
N GLU A 727 5.91 6.84 -5.12
CA GLU A 727 6.08 7.68 -3.92
C GLU A 727 6.25 9.15 -4.29
N PHE A 728 7.07 9.46 -5.32
CA PHE A 728 7.23 10.81 -5.84
C PHE A 728 5.92 11.41 -6.34
N LEU A 729 5.18 10.66 -7.17
CA LEU A 729 3.91 11.13 -7.74
C LEU A 729 2.86 11.35 -6.65
N ALA A 730 2.76 10.45 -5.66
CA ALA A 730 1.84 10.61 -4.53
C ALA A 730 2.16 11.87 -3.71
N GLU A 731 3.44 12.14 -3.44
CA GLU A 731 3.88 13.32 -2.69
C GLU A 731 3.59 14.62 -3.46
N VAL A 732 3.82 14.61 -4.77
CA VAL A 732 3.50 15.74 -5.67
C VAL A 732 1.99 15.99 -5.74
N GLU A 733 1.19 14.96 -5.92
CA GLU A 733 -0.27 15.04 -6.03
C GLU A 733 -0.90 15.59 -4.75
N ILE A 734 -0.52 15.03 -3.62
CA ILE A 734 -1.11 15.40 -2.32
C ILE A 734 -0.65 16.80 -1.90
N LEU A 735 0.65 17.04 -1.78
CA LEU A 735 1.16 18.34 -1.35
C LEU A 735 0.94 19.46 -2.38
N GLY A 736 0.77 19.11 -3.65
CA GLY A 736 0.32 20.05 -4.68
C GLY A 736 -1.11 20.55 -4.45
N SER A 737 -1.98 19.71 -3.89
CA SER A 737 -3.43 19.97 -3.75
C SER A 737 -3.85 20.57 -2.40
N ILE A 738 -3.05 20.41 -1.32
CA ILE A 738 -3.43 20.83 0.05
C ILE A 738 -2.55 21.96 0.57
N ARG A 739 -3.11 22.81 1.46
CA ARG A 739 -2.40 23.89 2.15
C ARG A 739 -2.91 24.02 3.59
N HIS A 740 -2.03 23.85 4.55
CA HIS A 740 -2.35 24.01 5.96
C HIS A 740 -1.11 24.49 6.74
N SER A 741 -1.30 25.26 7.83
CA SER A 741 -0.22 25.79 8.65
C SER A 741 0.69 24.71 9.26
N ASN A 742 0.15 23.54 9.53
CA ASN A 742 0.82 22.38 10.13
C ASN A 742 1.14 21.25 9.15
N ILE A 743 1.23 21.58 7.86
CA ILE A 743 1.69 20.67 6.80
C ILE A 743 2.82 21.37 6.04
N VAL A 744 3.89 20.63 5.73
CA VAL A 744 5.04 21.19 4.98
C VAL A 744 4.59 21.64 3.59
N LYS A 745 5.12 22.79 3.15
CA LYS A 745 4.81 23.34 1.83
C LYS A 745 5.76 22.78 0.78
N LEU A 746 5.25 22.12 -0.22
CA LEU A 746 5.96 21.84 -1.45
C LEU A 746 5.97 23.13 -2.31
N LEU A 747 7.15 23.63 -2.65
CA LEU A 747 7.34 24.84 -3.44
C LEU A 747 7.30 24.54 -4.92
N CYS A 748 8.09 23.56 -5.35
CA CYS A 748 8.10 23.06 -6.73
C CYS A 748 8.69 21.65 -6.78
N CYS A 749 8.54 21.01 -7.94
CA CYS A 749 9.32 19.84 -8.30
C CYS A 749 10.13 20.12 -9.58
N ILE A 750 11.32 19.50 -9.67
CA ILE A 750 12.21 19.62 -10.82
C ILE A 750 12.51 18.21 -11.29
N SER A 751 12.18 17.89 -12.53
CA SER A 751 12.31 16.53 -13.06
C SER A 751 13.11 16.49 -14.35
N SER A 752 13.88 15.43 -14.55
CA SER A 752 14.49 15.04 -15.82
C SER A 752 14.19 13.55 -16.05
N GLU A 753 14.64 13.02 -17.18
CA GLU A 753 14.51 11.59 -17.47
C GLU A 753 15.17 10.70 -16.40
N ASP A 754 16.29 11.17 -15.84
CA ASP A 754 17.13 10.39 -14.90
C ASP A 754 17.02 10.81 -13.44
N SER A 755 16.31 11.89 -13.09
CA SER A 755 16.35 12.46 -11.73
C SER A 755 15.10 13.25 -11.40
N LYS A 756 14.63 13.10 -10.15
CA LYS A 756 13.48 13.82 -9.60
C LYS A 756 13.90 14.57 -8.34
N LEU A 757 13.53 15.84 -8.24
CA LEU A 757 13.79 16.71 -7.09
C LEU A 757 12.47 17.28 -6.57
N LEU A 758 12.27 17.25 -5.25
CA LEU A 758 11.19 17.94 -4.55
C LEU A 758 11.78 19.08 -3.74
N VAL A 759 11.23 20.28 -3.88
CA VAL A 759 11.73 21.49 -3.22
C VAL A 759 10.68 21.97 -2.23
N TYR A 760 11.05 22.05 -0.95
CA TYR A 760 10.17 22.41 0.16
C TYR A 760 10.65 23.69 0.86
N GLU A 761 9.75 24.29 1.63
CA GLU A 761 10.16 25.26 2.65
C GLU A 761 11.16 24.62 3.62
N TYR A 762 12.18 25.39 4.06
CA TYR A 762 13.17 24.87 4.99
C TYR A 762 12.68 24.99 6.44
N MET A 763 12.91 23.95 7.24
CA MET A 763 12.55 23.89 8.65
C MET A 763 13.82 24.02 9.50
N GLU A 764 13.96 25.14 10.20
CA GLU A 764 15.19 25.53 10.91
C GLU A 764 15.49 24.59 12.06
N ASN A 765 14.45 24.16 12.80
CA ASN A 765 14.59 23.27 13.95
C ASN A 765 14.51 21.78 13.57
N GLN A 766 14.52 21.44 12.28
CA GLN A 766 14.58 20.04 11.75
C GLN A 766 13.43 19.15 12.27
N SER A 767 13.68 17.84 12.51
CA SER A 767 12.64 16.89 12.95
C SER A 767 12.55 16.81 14.47
N LEU A 768 11.35 16.48 14.97
CA LEU A 768 11.07 16.21 16.38
C LEU A 768 11.96 15.08 16.94
N ASP A 769 12.20 14.05 16.13
CA ASP A 769 13.10 12.93 16.46
C ASP A 769 14.49 13.38 16.90
N LYS A 770 15.08 14.38 16.21
CA LYS A 770 16.41 14.92 16.58
C LYS A 770 16.42 15.63 17.92
N TRP A 771 15.29 16.18 18.35
CA TRP A 771 15.17 16.85 19.65
C TRP A 771 14.93 15.86 20.79
N LEU A 772 14.16 14.80 20.56
CA LEU A 772 13.85 13.79 21.57
C LEU A 772 15.00 12.80 21.75
N HIS A 773 15.65 12.37 20.64
CA HIS A 773 16.53 11.20 20.61
C HIS A 773 17.95 11.50 20.10
N GLY A 774 18.23 12.71 19.58
CA GLY A 774 19.53 13.08 19.02
C GLY A 774 20.66 12.95 20.05
N ASN A 775 21.81 12.42 19.59
CA ASN A 775 22.98 12.11 20.42
C ASN A 775 23.43 13.31 21.28
N LYS A 776 23.25 13.26 22.58
CA LYS A 776 23.67 14.24 23.60
C LYS A 776 25.21 14.39 23.72
N ARG A 777 26.03 13.81 22.81
CA ARG A 777 27.50 13.73 22.88
C ARG A 777 28.30 14.51 21.83
N SER A 778 27.69 15.22 20.89
CA SER A 778 28.46 16.06 19.97
C SER A 778 28.63 17.46 20.57
N SER A 779 29.82 17.71 21.11
CA SER A 779 30.32 18.96 21.66
C SER A 779 30.47 20.06 20.60
N MET A 780 29.37 20.57 20.06
CA MET A 780 29.32 21.83 19.31
C MET A 780 27.88 22.33 19.22
N SER A 781 27.19 22.48 20.35
CA SER A 781 25.91 23.18 20.37
C SER A 781 26.00 24.44 21.18
N ARG A 782 25.81 25.55 20.50
CA ARG A 782 25.41 26.81 21.10
C ARG A 782 24.04 26.59 21.74
N MET A 783 23.93 26.94 23.03
CA MET A 783 22.73 27.03 23.84
C MET A 783 21.99 25.69 24.10
N GLY A 784 22.15 25.21 25.32
CA GLY A 784 21.34 24.12 25.89
C GLY A 784 19.89 24.55 26.11
N SER A 785 19.04 24.46 25.08
CA SER A 785 17.59 24.54 25.28
C SER A 785 17.02 23.13 25.24
N VAL A 786 16.59 22.68 26.39
CA VAL A 786 15.75 21.47 26.57
C VAL A 786 14.38 21.76 25.98
N LEU A 787 13.77 20.73 25.34
CA LEU A 787 12.40 20.83 24.86
C LEU A 787 11.45 20.76 26.06
N ASP A 788 11.05 21.95 26.58
CA ASP A 788 10.18 22.06 27.75
C ASP A 788 8.76 21.56 27.49
N TRP A 789 7.98 21.39 28.54
CA TRP A 789 6.62 20.84 28.40
C TRP A 789 5.68 21.73 27.56
N PRO A 790 5.60 23.06 27.73
CA PRO A 790 4.74 23.89 26.87
C PRO A 790 5.05 23.72 25.38
N THR A 791 6.34 23.64 25.02
CA THR A 791 6.77 23.41 23.63
C THR A 791 6.38 22.02 23.13
N ARG A 792 6.52 20.96 23.95
CA ARG A 792 6.09 19.60 23.60
C ARG A 792 4.56 19.54 23.36
N LEU A 793 3.78 20.21 24.18
CA LEU A 793 2.32 20.29 24.02
C LEU A 793 1.95 21.07 22.76
N GLN A 794 2.61 22.20 22.48
CA GLN A 794 2.42 22.97 21.23
C GLN A 794 2.70 22.12 19.99
N ILE A 795 3.76 21.31 20.01
CA ILE A 795 4.11 20.39 18.93
C ILE A 795 3.01 19.33 18.76
N ALA A 796 2.54 18.73 19.86
CA ALA A 796 1.45 17.74 19.83
C ALA A 796 0.17 18.32 19.23
N VAL A 797 -0.23 19.52 19.65
CA VAL A 797 -1.42 20.22 19.13
C VAL A 797 -1.26 20.54 17.65
N GLY A 798 -0.11 21.06 17.22
CA GLY A 798 0.16 21.40 15.83
C GLY A 798 0.12 20.17 14.91
N ALA A 799 0.74 19.06 15.32
CA ALA A 799 0.69 17.81 14.57
C ALA A 799 -0.74 17.25 14.48
N ALA A 800 -1.49 17.28 15.59
CA ALA A 800 -2.90 16.88 15.62
C ALA A 800 -3.79 17.74 14.70
N GLN A 801 -3.52 19.05 14.59
CA GLN A 801 -4.21 19.97 13.67
C GLN A 801 -3.97 19.57 12.21
N GLY A 802 -2.72 19.26 11.84
CA GLY A 802 -2.37 18.80 10.49
C GLY A 802 -3.10 17.51 10.13
N LEU A 803 -3.10 16.51 11.04
CA LEU A 803 -3.80 15.23 10.84
C LEU A 803 -5.33 15.41 10.81
N CYS A 804 -5.88 16.24 11.68
CA CYS A 804 -7.32 16.54 11.71
C CYS A 804 -7.78 17.17 10.38
N TYR A 805 -7.01 18.13 9.85
CA TYR A 805 -7.26 18.74 8.54
C TYR A 805 -7.30 17.69 7.42
N MET A 806 -6.31 16.79 7.36
CA MET A 806 -6.24 15.74 6.35
C MET A 806 -7.40 14.75 6.43
N HIS A 807 -7.79 14.33 7.65
CA HIS A 807 -8.83 13.31 7.84
C HIS A 807 -10.25 13.85 7.65
N HIS A 808 -10.50 15.13 8.00
CA HIS A 808 -11.87 15.63 8.20
C HIS A 808 -12.21 16.90 7.43
N GLU A 809 -11.23 17.70 7.02
CA GLU A 809 -11.44 19.02 6.41
C GLU A 809 -11.09 19.04 4.92
N CYS A 810 -10.28 18.09 4.45
CA CYS A 810 -10.03 17.90 3.03
C CYS A 810 -11.29 17.37 2.33
N PRO A 811 -11.60 17.82 1.11
CA PRO A 811 -12.73 17.32 0.31
C PRO A 811 -12.69 15.81 0.12
N THR A 812 -11.49 15.25 -0.04
CA THR A 812 -11.18 13.82 -0.06
C THR A 812 -10.28 13.55 1.13
N PRO A 813 -10.70 12.72 2.11
CA PRO A 813 -9.86 12.39 3.25
C PRO A 813 -8.52 11.80 2.81
N ILE A 814 -7.44 12.27 3.43
CA ILE A 814 -6.07 11.85 3.15
C ILE A 814 -5.54 11.12 4.37
N ILE A 815 -5.06 9.90 4.18
CA ILE A 815 -4.40 9.10 5.21
C ILE A 815 -2.90 9.12 4.95
N HIS A 816 -2.12 9.52 5.95
CA HIS A 816 -0.67 9.73 5.83
C HIS A 816 0.13 8.42 5.75
N ARG A 817 -0.20 7.43 6.60
CA ARG A 817 0.38 6.08 6.65
C ARG A 817 1.83 5.99 7.12
N ASP A 818 2.52 7.09 7.37
CA ASP A 818 3.88 7.12 7.91
C ASP A 818 4.08 8.26 8.93
N VAL A 819 3.15 8.40 9.86
CA VAL A 819 3.24 9.37 10.97
C VAL A 819 4.27 8.87 11.97
N LYS A 820 5.33 9.67 12.22
CA LYS A 820 6.43 9.37 13.17
C LYS A 820 7.18 10.64 13.54
N SER A 821 7.95 10.61 14.61
CA SER A 821 8.70 11.80 15.11
C SER A 821 9.70 12.37 14.08
N SER A 822 10.30 11.54 13.23
CA SER A 822 11.20 12.01 12.17
C SER A 822 10.48 12.69 10.99
N ASN A 823 9.17 12.50 10.82
CA ASN A 823 8.33 13.13 9.81
C ASN A 823 7.52 14.32 10.34
N ILE A 824 7.70 14.69 11.59
CA ILE A 824 7.21 15.93 12.18
C ILE A 824 8.37 16.93 12.23
N LEU A 825 8.33 17.93 11.35
CA LEU A 825 9.35 18.98 11.24
C LEU A 825 8.93 20.21 12.04
N LEU A 826 9.92 20.95 12.53
CA LEU A 826 9.74 22.12 13.41
C LEU A 826 10.31 23.38 12.72
N ASP A 827 9.50 24.43 12.62
CA ASP A 827 9.95 25.73 12.13
C ASP A 827 10.73 26.52 13.20
N SER A 828 11.15 27.75 12.90
CA SER A 828 11.92 28.61 13.81
C SER A 828 11.20 28.89 15.14
N GLU A 829 9.87 28.77 15.20
CA GLU A 829 9.04 28.99 16.39
C GLU A 829 8.59 27.67 17.06
N PHE A 830 9.19 26.54 16.69
CA PHE A 830 8.80 25.18 17.12
C PHE A 830 7.36 24.78 16.77
N LYS A 831 6.76 25.39 15.72
CA LYS A 831 5.48 24.93 15.20
C LYS A 831 5.69 23.64 14.41
N ALA A 832 4.90 22.64 14.72
CA ALA A 832 4.97 21.36 14.06
C ALA A 832 4.35 21.38 12.64
N LYS A 833 5.05 20.77 11.69
CA LYS A 833 4.58 20.54 10.32
C LYS A 833 4.78 19.08 9.93
N ILE A 834 3.71 18.44 9.46
CA ILE A 834 3.76 17.06 8.97
C ILE A 834 4.42 17.05 7.59
N ALA A 835 5.34 16.11 7.36
CA ALA A 835 6.15 15.97 6.15
C ALA A 835 6.25 14.51 5.69
N ASP A 836 6.80 14.28 4.48
CA ASP A 836 7.03 13.00 3.81
C ASP A 836 5.74 12.25 3.46
N PHE A 837 5.07 12.72 2.42
CA PHE A 837 3.79 12.20 1.91
C PHE A 837 3.94 11.08 0.87
N GLY A 838 5.13 10.51 0.72
CA GLY A 838 5.40 9.46 -0.28
C GLY A 838 4.54 8.21 -0.14
N LEU A 839 4.03 7.93 1.07
CA LEU A 839 3.15 6.80 1.36
C LEU A 839 1.69 7.21 1.56
N ALA A 840 1.36 8.49 1.51
CA ALA A 840 0.01 8.97 1.79
C ALA A 840 -1.01 8.57 0.71
N LYS A 841 -2.29 8.49 1.08
CA LYS A 841 -3.36 8.03 0.20
C LYS A 841 -4.64 8.86 0.37
N MET A 842 -5.22 9.30 -0.74
CA MET A 842 -6.55 9.89 -0.78
C MET A 842 -7.63 8.79 -0.79
N LEU A 843 -8.67 8.93 0.07
CA LEU A 843 -9.80 8.00 0.14
C LEU A 843 -10.95 8.52 -0.73
N THR A 844 -11.05 8.08 -1.96
CA THR A 844 -12.19 8.40 -2.83
C THR A 844 -13.42 7.58 -2.43
N ARG A 845 -14.61 8.23 -2.41
CA ARG A 845 -15.89 7.63 -1.93
C ARG A 845 -16.37 6.41 -2.73
N HIS A 846 -15.79 6.13 -3.90
CA HIS A 846 -16.22 5.08 -4.84
C HIS A 846 -15.18 3.99 -5.10
N ALA A 847 -14.12 3.90 -4.32
CA ALA A 847 -13.16 2.81 -4.47
C ALA A 847 -13.59 1.61 -3.63
N SER A 848 -14.43 0.77 -4.21
CA SER A 848 -14.58 -0.63 -3.78
C SER A 848 -13.22 -1.33 -3.87
N SER A 849 -12.77 -1.92 -2.77
CA SER A 849 -11.60 -2.81 -2.65
C SER A 849 -10.30 -2.32 -3.34
N HIS A 850 -9.62 -1.37 -2.74
CA HIS A 850 -8.20 -1.19 -3.06
C HIS A 850 -7.40 -2.26 -2.31
N THR A 851 -7.08 -3.34 -2.99
CA THR A 851 -6.05 -4.28 -2.57
C THR A 851 -4.75 -3.53 -2.33
N MET A 852 -4.26 -3.56 -1.10
CA MET A 852 -2.95 -3.00 -0.76
C MET A 852 -1.87 -3.94 -1.30
N SER A 853 -1.06 -3.44 -2.21
CA SER A 853 0.10 -4.19 -2.71
C SER A 853 1.32 -4.16 -1.78
N VAL A 854 1.33 -3.36 -0.70
CA VAL A 854 2.49 -3.26 0.21
C VAL A 854 2.05 -2.80 1.60
N VAL A 855 2.45 -3.52 2.65
CA VAL A 855 2.52 -3.00 4.02
C VAL A 855 3.61 -1.91 4.02
N ALA A 856 3.20 -0.66 4.18
CA ALA A 856 4.10 0.48 4.15
C ALA A 856 3.94 1.31 5.43
N GLY A 857 5.05 1.70 6.02
CA GLY A 857 5.14 2.48 7.25
C GLY A 857 6.40 2.11 8.04
N SER A 858 6.70 2.89 9.06
CA SER A 858 7.92 2.72 9.86
C SER A 858 7.67 1.80 11.03
N PHE A 859 8.60 0.85 11.25
CA PHE A 859 8.52 -0.10 12.36
C PHE A 859 8.44 0.64 13.72
N GLY A 860 7.62 0.16 14.64
CA GLY A 860 7.33 0.82 15.93
C GLY A 860 6.14 1.78 15.91
N TYR A 861 5.74 2.31 14.73
CA TYR A 861 4.57 3.18 14.56
C TYR A 861 3.43 2.51 13.79
N LEU A 862 3.64 1.31 13.27
CA LEU A 862 2.66 0.55 12.50
C LEU A 862 1.50 0.10 13.38
N ALA A 863 0.28 0.46 13.00
CA ALA A 863 -0.92 -0.04 13.65
C ALA A 863 -1.07 -1.56 13.42
N PRO A 864 -1.51 -2.33 14.44
CA PRO A 864 -1.61 -3.79 14.34
C PRO A 864 -2.42 -4.27 13.13
N GLU A 865 -3.55 -3.64 12.86
CA GLU A 865 -4.41 -3.98 11.72
C GLU A 865 -3.75 -3.74 10.35
N HIS A 866 -2.72 -2.94 10.28
CA HIS A 866 -2.00 -2.71 9.01
C HIS A 866 -1.33 -3.98 8.47
N ALA A 867 -1.11 -4.96 9.34
CA ALA A 867 -0.52 -6.25 8.96
C ALA A 867 -1.53 -7.20 8.27
N TYR A 868 -2.84 -7.03 8.54
CA TYR A 868 -3.86 -8.01 8.11
C TYR A 868 -5.10 -7.42 7.43
N THR A 869 -5.23 -6.09 7.30
CA THR A 869 -6.33 -5.52 6.52
C THR A 869 -5.83 -4.78 5.27
N THR A 870 -6.52 -5.00 4.18
CA THR A 870 -6.31 -4.25 2.92
C THR A 870 -7.01 -2.89 2.92
N LYS A 871 -7.85 -2.60 3.93
CA LYS A 871 -8.63 -1.36 4.03
C LYS A 871 -7.84 -0.28 4.78
N VAL A 872 -7.44 0.76 4.08
CA VAL A 872 -6.82 1.94 4.67
C VAL A 872 -7.91 2.82 5.30
N ASN A 873 -7.74 3.20 6.58
CA ASN A 873 -8.63 4.11 7.28
C ASN A 873 -7.84 5.09 8.17
N ALA A 874 -8.49 6.17 8.62
CA ALA A 874 -7.85 7.21 9.43
C ALA A 874 -7.32 6.72 10.80
N LYS A 875 -7.80 5.57 11.30
CA LYS A 875 -7.38 5.04 12.60
C LYS A 875 -5.94 4.51 12.61
N ILE A 876 -5.37 4.26 11.43
CA ILE A 876 -3.95 3.93 11.25
C ILE A 876 -3.06 5.11 11.69
N ASP A 877 -3.35 6.31 11.18
CA ASP A 877 -2.61 7.53 11.56
C ASP A 877 -2.83 7.89 13.03
N VAL A 878 -4.03 7.63 13.57
CA VAL A 878 -4.33 7.84 15.00
C VAL A 878 -3.45 6.97 15.88
N TYR A 879 -3.24 5.70 15.52
CA TYR A 879 -2.32 4.82 16.24
C TYR A 879 -0.88 5.35 16.21
N SER A 880 -0.38 5.63 15.01
CA SER A 880 0.99 6.14 14.82
C SER A 880 1.21 7.47 15.56
N PHE A 881 0.20 8.36 15.56
CA PHE A 881 0.23 9.59 16.35
C PHE A 881 0.20 9.32 17.87
N GLY A 882 -0.53 8.31 18.33
CA GLY A 882 -0.48 7.82 19.71
C GLY A 882 0.93 7.46 20.16
N VAL A 883 1.71 6.81 19.29
CA VAL A 883 3.13 6.49 19.55
C VAL A 883 3.94 7.78 19.71
N VAL A 884 3.75 8.77 18.84
CA VAL A 884 4.43 10.08 18.96
C VAL A 884 4.07 10.78 20.28
N LEU A 885 2.81 10.71 20.74
CA LEU A 885 2.43 11.26 22.05
C LEU A 885 3.18 10.56 23.19
N LEU A 886 3.36 9.25 23.12
CA LEU A 886 4.13 8.51 24.09
C LEU A 886 5.63 8.89 24.05
N GLU A 887 6.23 9.12 22.86
CA GLU A 887 7.60 9.64 22.73
C GLU A 887 7.75 11.02 23.40
N LEU A 888 6.80 11.94 23.17
CA LEU A 888 6.80 13.29 23.76
C LEU A 888 6.76 13.28 25.29
N VAL A 889 6.08 12.30 25.88
CA VAL A 889 5.95 12.17 27.34
C VAL A 889 7.11 11.42 27.97
N THR A 890 7.59 10.35 27.32
CA THR A 890 8.57 9.44 27.93
C THR A 890 10.02 9.74 27.52
N GLY A 891 10.24 10.49 26.41
CA GLY A 891 11.55 10.70 25.82
C GLY A 891 12.20 9.42 25.26
N ARG A 892 11.47 8.30 25.14
CA ARG A 892 11.95 7.02 24.62
C ARG A 892 11.64 6.88 23.12
N GLU A 893 12.56 6.27 22.39
CA GLU A 893 12.33 5.93 20.98
C GLU A 893 11.24 4.86 20.84
N ALA A 894 10.46 4.92 19.78
CA ALA A 894 9.41 3.94 19.46
C ALA A 894 9.93 2.48 19.40
N ASN A 895 11.20 2.30 19.00
CA ASN A 895 11.91 1.03 18.86
C ASN A 895 13.07 0.85 19.86
N SER A 896 13.03 1.49 21.01
CA SER A 896 14.09 1.35 22.02
C SER A 896 14.23 -0.12 22.43
N MET A 897 15.37 -0.73 22.10
CA MET A 897 15.68 -2.13 22.41
C MET A 897 16.07 -2.38 23.88
N ASP A 898 15.83 -1.45 24.78
CA ASP A 898 15.95 -1.69 26.21
C ASP A 898 14.79 -2.58 26.67
N GLN A 899 15.08 -3.86 26.92
CA GLN A 899 14.16 -4.90 27.43
C GLN A 899 13.25 -5.61 26.40
N ASN A 900 13.59 -5.68 25.11
CA ASN A 900 12.83 -6.44 24.09
C ASN A 900 11.35 -6.07 23.92
N MET A 901 10.92 -4.86 24.30
CA MET A 901 9.55 -4.40 24.17
C MET A 901 9.47 -3.09 23.38
N SER A 902 8.45 -2.94 22.53
CA SER A 902 8.15 -1.65 21.88
C SER A 902 7.69 -0.61 22.92
N LEU A 903 7.87 0.69 22.61
CA LEU A 903 7.39 1.78 23.46
C LEU A 903 5.89 1.62 23.83
N VAL A 904 5.07 1.18 22.88
CA VAL A 904 3.63 0.98 23.11
C VAL A 904 3.39 -0.13 24.11
N GLN A 905 4.03 -1.30 23.96
CA GLN A 905 3.88 -2.42 24.87
C GLN A 905 4.33 -2.05 26.29
N TRP A 906 5.48 -1.38 26.40
CA TRP A 906 5.99 -0.90 27.67
C TRP A 906 5.06 0.11 28.35
N ALA A 907 4.51 1.07 27.58
CA ALA A 907 3.56 2.05 28.11
C ALA A 907 2.24 1.40 28.53
N TRP A 908 1.71 0.44 27.78
CA TRP A 908 0.51 -0.33 28.14
C TRP A 908 0.73 -1.19 29.38
N GLN A 909 1.90 -1.82 29.54
CA GLN A 909 2.24 -2.59 30.74
C GLN A 909 2.21 -1.66 31.98
N HIS A 910 2.86 -0.51 31.91
CA HIS A 910 2.89 0.47 32.99
C HIS A 910 1.49 0.98 33.34
N PHE A 911 0.65 1.20 32.34
CA PHE A 911 -0.74 1.62 32.51
C PHE A 911 -1.60 0.54 33.19
N SER A 912 -1.42 -0.73 32.80
CA SER A 912 -2.18 -1.86 33.34
C SER A 912 -1.76 -2.24 34.76
N GLU A 913 -0.51 -2.00 35.14
CA GLU A 913 0.04 -2.25 36.48
C GLU A 913 -0.30 -1.11 37.48
N ASP A 914 -1.08 -0.10 37.06
CA ASP A 914 -1.44 1.10 37.85
C ASP A 914 -0.23 1.78 38.54
N LYS A 915 0.94 1.71 37.88
CA LYS A 915 2.17 2.34 38.38
C LYS A 915 2.10 3.86 38.26
N PRO A 916 2.74 4.62 39.17
CA PRO A 916 2.75 6.06 39.10
C PRO A 916 3.32 6.56 37.78
N VAL A 917 2.53 7.32 37.00
CA VAL A 917 2.95 7.89 35.69
C VAL A 917 4.25 8.67 35.79
N VAL A 918 4.57 9.25 36.99
CA VAL A 918 5.81 10.00 37.21
C VAL A 918 7.07 9.16 36.96
N GLU A 919 7.03 7.85 37.15
CA GLU A 919 8.17 6.95 36.97
C GLU A 919 8.58 6.80 35.50
N ILE A 920 7.65 6.97 34.59
CA ILE A 920 7.86 6.79 33.15
C ILE A 920 8.14 8.09 32.39
N LEU A 921 8.01 9.25 33.06
CA LEU A 921 8.22 10.54 32.41
C LEU A 921 9.69 10.76 32.03
N ASP A 922 9.89 11.42 30.89
CA ASP A 922 11.19 11.94 30.52
C ASP A 922 11.77 12.76 31.69
N PRO A 923 13.02 12.50 32.13
CA PRO A 923 13.67 13.25 33.19
C PRO A 923 13.61 14.79 33.01
N GLU A 924 13.59 15.25 31.75
CA GLU A 924 13.57 16.68 31.41
C GLU A 924 12.25 17.39 31.75
N ILE A 925 11.14 16.64 31.85
CA ILE A 925 9.80 17.18 32.17
C ILE A 925 9.22 16.64 33.48
N ARG A 926 9.93 15.77 34.19
CA ARG A 926 9.45 15.10 35.41
C ARG A 926 9.13 16.06 36.54
N GLU A 927 9.90 17.14 36.69
CA GLU A 927 9.71 18.17 37.73
C GLU A 927 8.86 19.35 37.26
N SER A 928 8.17 19.19 36.13
CA SER A 928 7.34 20.24 35.55
C SER A 928 6.11 20.55 36.40
N PRO A 929 5.71 21.84 36.55
CA PRO A 929 4.46 22.22 37.22
C PRO A 929 3.19 21.76 36.50
N TYR A 930 3.32 21.16 35.31
CA TYR A 930 2.24 20.71 34.41
C TYR A 930 2.00 19.21 34.49
N LEU A 931 2.23 18.56 35.62
CA LEU A 931 2.17 17.11 35.78
C LEU A 931 0.80 16.51 35.39
N GLU A 932 -0.31 17.21 35.62
CA GLU A 932 -1.65 16.72 35.28
C GLU A 932 -1.89 16.75 33.77
N GLU A 933 -1.39 17.77 33.07
CA GLU A 933 -1.45 17.85 31.62
C GLU A 933 -0.57 16.75 30.97
N ILE A 934 0.60 16.47 31.54
CA ILE A 934 1.50 15.40 31.11
C ILE A 934 0.81 14.03 31.26
N LYS A 935 0.19 13.76 32.41
CA LYS A 935 -0.60 12.54 32.66
C LYS A 935 -1.74 12.41 31.65
N MET A 936 -2.40 13.52 31.31
CA MET A 936 -3.48 13.54 30.34
C MET A 936 -2.97 13.15 28.96
N LEU A 937 -1.85 13.74 28.50
CA LEU A 937 -1.25 13.41 27.20
C LEU A 937 -0.86 11.94 27.13
N TYR A 938 -0.30 11.38 28.22
CA TYR A 938 0.01 9.96 28.33
C TYR A 938 -1.25 9.09 28.14
N LYS A 939 -2.34 9.41 28.86
CA LYS A 939 -3.63 8.70 28.71
C LYS A 939 -4.17 8.77 27.28
N VAL A 940 -4.08 9.92 26.62
CA VAL A 940 -4.47 10.07 25.19
C VAL A 940 -3.59 9.18 24.30
N GLY A 941 -2.28 9.13 24.52
CA GLY A 941 -1.37 8.23 23.80
C GLY A 941 -1.77 6.76 23.95
N ILE A 942 -2.07 6.31 25.16
CA ILE A 942 -2.57 4.95 25.45
C ILE A 942 -3.87 4.66 24.69
N VAL A 943 -4.85 5.56 24.73
CA VAL A 943 -6.14 5.34 24.05
C VAL A 943 -5.99 5.33 22.52
N CYS A 944 -5.11 6.15 21.97
CA CYS A 944 -4.81 6.15 20.53
C CYS A 944 -4.12 4.86 20.07
N THR A 945 -3.33 4.20 20.93
CA THR A 945 -2.60 2.97 20.63
C THR A 945 -3.35 1.67 20.97
N ARG A 946 -4.68 1.73 21.14
CA ARG A 946 -5.52 0.53 21.33
C ARG A 946 -5.39 -0.40 20.12
N ALA A 947 -5.43 -1.71 20.39
CA ALA A 947 -5.31 -2.74 19.35
C ALA A 947 -6.45 -2.66 18.32
N SER A 948 -7.72 -2.54 18.78
CA SER A 948 -8.87 -2.43 17.89
C SER A 948 -9.03 -1.02 17.31
N PRO A 949 -9.05 -0.85 15.97
CA PRO A 949 -9.24 0.46 15.33
C PRO A 949 -10.54 1.17 15.73
N SER A 950 -11.62 0.42 15.93
CA SER A 950 -12.95 0.97 16.30
C SER A 950 -12.95 1.64 17.67
N THR A 951 -12.07 1.24 18.57
CA THR A 951 -11.97 1.78 19.94
C THR A 951 -11.03 2.98 20.06
N ARG A 952 -10.29 3.32 18.99
CA ARG A 952 -9.45 4.52 18.96
C ARG A 952 -10.30 5.76 18.67
N PRO A 953 -9.99 6.93 19.27
CA PRO A 953 -10.68 8.17 18.97
C PRO A 953 -10.44 8.62 17.52
N SER A 954 -11.22 9.59 17.04
CA SER A 954 -10.91 10.34 15.81
C SER A 954 -9.89 11.45 16.10
N MET A 955 -9.21 11.97 15.07
CA MET A 955 -8.29 13.10 15.24
C MET A 955 -8.99 14.38 15.73
N LYS A 956 -10.32 14.56 15.49
CA LYS A 956 -11.11 15.64 16.05
C LYS A 956 -11.22 15.55 17.57
N GLU A 957 -11.50 14.36 18.08
CA GLU A 957 -11.61 14.09 19.51
C GLU A 957 -10.25 14.24 20.20
N VAL A 958 -9.17 13.71 19.59
CA VAL A 958 -7.79 13.87 20.07
C VAL A 958 -7.43 15.35 20.16
N LEU A 959 -7.64 16.11 19.09
CA LEU A 959 -7.34 17.55 19.04
C LEU A 959 -8.14 18.34 20.08
N HIS A 960 -9.40 17.99 20.30
CA HIS A 960 -10.23 18.65 21.31
C HIS A 960 -9.63 18.49 22.70
N VAL A 961 -9.22 17.28 23.08
CA VAL A 961 -8.58 17.01 24.37
C VAL A 961 -7.23 17.72 24.50
N LEU A 962 -6.39 17.68 23.46
CA LEU A 962 -5.08 18.37 23.50
C LEU A 962 -5.22 19.88 23.65
N ARG A 963 -6.22 20.51 23.05
CA ARG A 963 -6.51 21.94 23.21
C ARG A 963 -6.99 22.29 24.61
N SER A 964 -7.73 21.42 25.29
CA SER A 964 -8.15 21.64 26.65
C SER A 964 -6.99 21.62 27.67
N CYS A 965 -5.84 21.04 27.27
CA CYS A 965 -4.62 21.06 28.05
C CYS A 965 -3.78 22.36 27.85
N CYS A 966 -4.12 23.21 26.85
CA CYS A 966 -3.42 24.47 26.63
C CYS A 966 -3.90 25.55 27.60
N PRO A 967 -3.01 26.29 28.32
CA PRO A 967 -3.41 27.45 29.11
C PRO A 967 -3.95 28.54 28.17
N GLU A 968 -5.18 29.03 28.41
CA GLU A 968 -5.71 30.23 27.74
C GLU A 968 -4.86 31.45 28.12
N ASP A 969 -4.50 32.26 27.12
CA ASP A 969 -3.79 33.55 27.30
C ASP A 969 -4.55 34.44 28.29
N GLY A 970 -3.94 34.65 29.46
CA GLY A 970 -4.06 35.73 30.40
C GLY A 970 -5.42 36.41 30.59
N LYS A 971 -6.39 35.75 31.25
CA LYS A 971 -7.32 36.35 32.21
C LYS A 971 -8.29 35.27 32.75
N GLY A 972 -8.15 34.93 34.02
CA GLY A 972 -9.26 34.42 34.85
C GLY A 972 -9.43 32.89 34.88
N ALA A 973 -9.31 32.37 36.11
CA ALA A 973 -9.76 31.10 36.61
C ALA A 973 -9.26 29.83 35.92
N LYS A 974 -8.33 29.16 36.57
CA LYS A 974 -7.95 27.76 36.30
C LYS A 974 -9.21 26.88 36.26
N LYS A 975 -9.68 26.58 35.07
CA LYS A 975 -10.61 25.47 34.87
C LYS A 975 -9.78 24.20 35.08
N LYS A 976 -10.00 23.53 36.22
CA LYS A 976 -9.43 22.18 36.42
C LYS A 976 -9.95 21.29 35.29
N VAL A 977 -9.09 20.84 34.43
CA VAL A 977 -9.37 19.74 33.51
C VAL A 977 -9.73 18.55 34.38
N SER A 978 -10.99 18.19 34.40
CA SER A 978 -11.47 17.06 35.20
C SER A 978 -11.43 15.80 34.38
N ASP A 979 -11.26 14.64 35.03
CA ASP A 979 -11.39 13.33 34.37
C ASP A 979 -12.72 13.17 33.61
N ILE A 980 -13.70 14.05 33.85
CA ILE A 980 -15.00 14.14 33.19
C ILE A 980 -14.88 14.53 31.71
N ASP A 981 -13.89 15.37 31.30
CA ASP A 981 -13.72 15.81 29.91
C ASP A 981 -13.12 14.71 29.04
N VAL A 982 -12.44 13.72 29.63
CA VAL A 982 -11.85 12.56 28.95
C VAL A 982 -12.69 11.29 29.21
N ALA A 983 -13.63 11.33 30.12
CA ALA A 983 -14.52 10.21 30.44
C ALA A 983 -15.22 9.62 29.20
N PRO A 984 -15.64 10.39 28.16
CA PRO A 984 -16.17 9.80 26.92
C PRO A 984 -15.13 8.96 26.15
N LEU A 985 -13.84 9.31 26.23
CA LEU A 985 -12.76 8.60 25.56
C LEU A 985 -12.26 7.40 26.38
N LEU A 986 -12.29 7.50 27.71
CA LEU A 986 -11.88 6.45 28.63
C LEU A 986 -13.04 5.52 29.01
N GLY A 987 -14.29 6.00 28.92
CA GLY A 987 -15.51 5.35 29.46
C GLY A 987 -16.02 4.15 28.68
N THR A 988 -15.45 3.80 27.52
CA THR A 988 -15.79 2.56 26.79
C THR A 988 -15.27 1.29 27.48
N ALA A 989 -14.46 1.41 28.54
CA ALA A 989 -14.02 0.28 29.34
C ALA A 989 -14.99 -0.08 30.50
N THR A 990 -15.93 0.81 30.84
CA THR A 990 -16.85 0.63 32.01
C THR A 990 -18.34 0.45 31.62
N TYR A 991 -18.69 0.53 30.33
CA TYR A 991 -20.07 0.44 29.85
C TYR A 991 -20.55 -0.95 29.42
N LEU A 992 -19.82 -2.02 29.79
CA LEU A 992 -20.30 -3.40 29.61
C LEU A 992 -21.16 -3.94 30.76
N SER A 993 -21.51 -3.11 31.76
CA SER A 993 -22.33 -3.57 32.88
C SER A 993 -23.79 -3.08 32.93
N THR A 994 -24.26 -2.20 32.01
CA THR A 994 -25.61 -1.62 32.08
C THR A 994 -26.34 -1.51 30.74
N TYR A 995 -26.39 -2.60 29.96
CA TYR A 995 -27.36 -2.72 28.86
C TYR A 995 -27.90 -4.15 28.76
N LYS A 996 -28.59 -4.60 29.79
CA LYS A 996 -29.61 -5.63 29.70
C LYS A 996 -30.93 -4.93 29.87
N ASN A 997 -31.60 -4.71 28.75
CA ASN A 997 -33.04 -4.73 28.51
C ASN A 997 -33.39 -3.79 27.35
N SER A 998 -33.60 -4.34 26.20
CA SER A 998 -34.82 -4.21 25.40
C SER A 998 -34.64 -4.75 23.98
N LYS A 999 -35.48 -5.77 23.74
CA LYS A 999 -36.16 -6.13 22.49
C LYS A 999 -35.38 -6.72 21.31
N LYS A 1000 -35.62 -8.04 21.24
CA LYS A 1000 -35.92 -8.81 20.00
C LYS A 1000 -36.37 -7.97 18.82
N VAL A 1001 -35.82 -8.22 17.65
CA VAL A 1001 -36.54 -8.57 16.40
C VAL A 1001 -35.53 -9.02 15.32
N SER A 1002 -35.79 -10.21 14.81
CA SER A 1002 -35.61 -10.84 13.48
C SER A 1002 -34.22 -11.03 12.89
N ASN A 1003 -34.02 -12.31 12.68
CA ASN A 1003 -33.19 -13.03 11.71
C ASN A 1003 -33.04 -12.35 10.35
N GLU A 1004 -31.80 -12.42 9.78
CA GLU A 1004 -31.61 -13.04 8.48
C GLU A 1004 -30.10 -13.27 8.25
N ASP A 1005 -29.81 -14.37 7.64
CA ASP A 1005 -28.56 -15.01 7.30
C ASP A 1005 -27.47 -14.10 6.73
N ASP A 1006 -26.24 -14.32 7.19
CA ASP A 1006 -25.05 -14.29 6.33
C ASP A 1006 -23.95 -15.15 6.94
N SER A 1007 -23.96 -16.41 6.56
CA SER A 1007 -22.86 -17.34 6.73
C SER A 1007 -21.78 -17.02 5.68
N ILE A 1008 -20.69 -16.34 6.10
CA ILE A 1008 -19.48 -16.27 5.30
C ILE A 1008 -18.53 -17.36 5.79
N ILE A 1009 -18.47 -18.40 5.02
CA ILE A 1009 -17.49 -19.48 5.11
C ILE A 1009 -16.12 -18.89 4.72
N TYR A 1010 -15.19 -18.82 5.67
CA TYR A 1010 -13.76 -18.68 5.37
C TYR A 1010 -13.22 -20.07 5.01
N ASN A 1011 -13.05 -20.32 3.74
CA ASN A 1011 -12.11 -21.35 3.28
C ASN A 1011 -10.70 -20.74 3.23
N VAL A 1012 -9.77 -21.39 3.90
CA VAL A 1012 -8.32 -21.13 4.00
C VAL A 1012 -7.63 -21.20 2.63
#